data_09a5663e327b6baf229744a36d1ba7fb
#
_entry.id   09a5663e327b6baf229744a36d1ba7fb
#
_cell.length_a   1.000
_cell.length_b   1.000
_cell.length_c   1.000
_cell.angle_alpha   90.00
_cell.angle_beta   90.00
_cell.angle_gamma   90.00
#
_symmetry.space_group_name_H-M   'P 1'
#
loop_
_entity.id
_entity.type
_entity.pdbx_description
1 polymer ?
#
loop_
_entity_poly.entity_id
_entity_poly.type
_entity_poly.pdbx_seq_one_letter_code
_entity_poly.pdbx_strand_id
1 'polypeptide(L)'
;MKKTLLLLALFSLSLGIFAQQTATRAFIDEDGIIKTESVLTQLPPASRDAFAPMPGFPLSFGSNTTYKPMRGLTLADLNNDGADEIILNHNDEINVVDGQGNVLWTQPLVGGMAQYPATVGDINGDGSLEIVALTAYGNARGGLNVFSSTGEVMLATVTNNNPLICAPVLADLNNDGTLEIIFCGRGKASASISAGIHAWDLQGEEVEGFPFEMPSTPAFTPTVADIDNDGFLEIFASTTSALYCISHTGELLYTVESNDTYKYSYQSPLVVDFEGDGNWSLIGACHGDNPNHYVRDARTGEYRTGWPKPVSYWTYSAPTVVKNSDEYAIFMGVSGEGDVFYQYDINGNVTSGFPLNLSAGIEGFISVADIDGDGENEIITDFNLMEGDSGYIRAWEMDGTEVTDGFPLRPQGLSYMNGANFGDIDGDGNLEVVTLTYVQNFSPDDPVYVTAYAINQPVKNLIYGTYKGSNDRMGWIREEELVVSCNPVRDLEAETGGDVSQVYLHWTEPEPGSTGNLLGYHIQKNGELLQEFLEIPEYVDFEVEFFQTYEYVVIAVFDDNCESACAPLSVEMIPDDVPEYSKEAKIYPNPAKNLLHIECTDLTQVEVFNVTGQKVLSVQENLNAIQLDQLPNGLYFIHLQTLQGDKNYKLVIEK
;
A
#
# COMPACT_ATOMS: atom_id res chain seq x y z
N MET A 1 -74.22 -0.57 -33.95
CA MET A 1 -73.55 -1.64 -33.22
C MET A 1 -72.03 -1.51 -33.46
N LYS A 2 -71.33 -0.84 -32.56
CA LYS A 2 -69.85 -0.73 -32.60
C LYS A 2 -69.33 -1.70 -31.54
N LYS A 3 -68.56 -2.70 -31.96
CA LYS A 3 -67.84 -3.61 -31.06
C LYS A 3 -66.54 -2.92 -30.63
N THR A 4 -66.44 -2.60 -29.35
CA THR A 4 -65.22 -2.14 -28.73
C THR A 4 -64.40 -3.37 -28.34
N LEU A 5 -63.21 -3.52 -28.93
CA LEU A 5 -62.24 -4.56 -28.59
C LEU A 5 -61.42 -4.06 -27.42
N LEU A 6 -61.53 -4.70 -26.26
CA LEU A 6 -60.75 -4.45 -25.08
C LEU A 6 -59.43 -5.26 -25.19
N LEU A 7 -58.32 -4.60 -25.42
CA LEU A 7 -57.00 -5.22 -25.39
C LEU A 7 -56.56 -5.29 -23.90
N LEU A 8 -56.59 -6.49 -23.33
CA LEU A 8 -55.92 -6.75 -22.05
C LEU A 8 -54.42 -6.94 -22.33
N ALA A 9 -53.63 -5.96 -21.95
CA ALA A 9 -52.19 -6.13 -21.83
C ALA A 9 -51.89 -6.95 -20.58
N LEU A 10 -51.55 -8.22 -20.76
CA LEU A 10 -50.93 -9.03 -19.70
C LEU A 10 -49.47 -8.53 -19.52
N PHE A 11 -49.23 -7.77 -18.48
CA PHE A 11 -47.91 -7.61 -17.92
C PHE A 11 -47.57 -8.93 -17.21
N SER A 12 -46.80 -9.79 -17.87
CA SER A 12 -46.15 -10.89 -17.18
C SER A 12 -45.03 -10.31 -16.33
N LEU A 13 -45.29 -10.06 -15.05
CA LEU A 13 -44.21 -10.03 -14.06
C LEU A 13 -43.59 -11.43 -14.06
N SER A 14 -42.47 -11.61 -14.71
CA SER A 14 -41.61 -12.74 -14.44
C SER A 14 -40.95 -12.49 -13.07
N LEU A 15 -41.63 -12.90 -12.00
CA LEU A 15 -40.97 -13.22 -10.75
C LEU A 15 -40.02 -14.38 -11.09
N GLY A 16 -38.74 -14.06 -11.29
CA GLY A 16 -37.69 -15.06 -11.34
C GLY A 16 -37.68 -15.76 -9.99
N ILE A 17 -38.29 -16.95 -9.94
CA ILE A 17 -38.09 -17.87 -8.83
C ILE A 17 -36.67 -18.39 -9.04
N PHE A 18 -35.69 -17.72 -8.45
CA PHE A 18 -34.34 -18.27 -8.37
C PHE A 18 -34.43 -19.54 -7.53
N ALA A 19 -34.02 -20.66 -8.10
CA ALA A 19 -34.02 -21.94 -7.41
C ALA A 19 -33.00 -21.87 -6.28
N GLN A 20 -33.44 -22.12 -5.04
CA GLN A 20 -32.51 -22.29 -3.92
C GLN A 20 -31.62 -23.51 -4.19
N GLN A 21 -30.35 -23.38 -3.85
CA GLN A 21 -29.35 -24.43 -4.01
C GLN A 21 -28.70 -24.72 -2.65
N THR A 22 -28.12 -25.91 -2.52
CA THR A 22 -27.41 -26.29 -1.30
C THR A 22 -26.01 -25.65 -1.32
N ALA A 23 -25.71 -24.92 -0.28
CA ALA A 23 -24.38 -24.32 -0.06
C ALA A 23 -23.91 -24.62 1.38
N THR A 24 -22.66 -24.31 1.65
CA THR A 24 -22.06 -24.40 2.98
C THR A 24 -21.72 -23.01 3.47
N ARG A 25 -21.99 -22.70 4.72
CA ARG A 25 -21.53 -21.48 5.39
C ARG A 25 -20.85 -21.80 6.71
N ALA A 26 -19.96 -20.93 7.16
CA ALA A 26 -19.33 -21.04 8.47
C ALA A 26 -20.07 -20.18 9.51
N PHE A 27 -19.91 -20.55 10.78
CA PHE A 27 -20.36 -19.77 11.92
C PHE A 27 -19.47 -20.06 13.14
N ILE A 28 -19.48 -19.17 14.11
CA ILE A 28 -18.82 -19.39 15.41
C ILE A 28 -19.88 -19.90 16.37
N ASP A 29 -19.63 -21.05 17.00
CA ASP A 29 -20.52 -21.63 17.98
C ASP A 29 -20.41 -20.97 19.37
N GLU A 30 -21.21 -21.45 20.34
CA GLU A 30 -21.24 -20.93 21.73
C GLU A 30 -19.89 -21.08 22.45
N ASP A 31 -19.04 -21.99 22.00
CA ASP A 31 -17.69 -22.23 22.54
C ASP A 31 -16.61 -21.40 21.83
N GLY A 32 -16.97 -20.58 20.85
CA GLY A 32 -16.07 -19.76 20.04
C GLY A 32 -15.32 -20.56 18.96
N ILE A 33 -15.84 -21.73 18.59
CA ILE A 33 -15.21 -22.61 17.57
C ILE A 33 -15.91 -22.39 16.23
N ILE A 34 -15.13 -22.26 15.17
CA ILE A 34 -15.65 -22.18 13.80
C ILE A 34 -16.18 -23.54 13.38
N LYS A 35 -17.41 -23.56 12.92
CA LYS A 35 -18.11 -24.72 12.37
C LYS A 35 -18.74 -24.37 11.03
N THR A 36 -19.15 -25.39 10.30
CA THR A 36 -19.88 -25.23 9.05
C THR A 36 -21.25 -25.89 9.12
N GLU A 37 -22.21 -25.35 8.37
CA GLU A 37 -23.52 -25.94 8.18
C GLU A 37 -23.92 -25.90 6.70
N SER A 38 -24.78 -26.86 6.29
CA SER A 38 -25.39 -26.85 4.98
C SER A 38 -26.66 -26.02 5.00
N VAL A 39 -26.78 -25.07 4.10
CA VAL A 39 -27.93 -24.19 3.97
C VAL A 39 -28.54 -24.32 2.57
N LEU A 40 -29.86 -24.12 2.50
CA LEU A 40 -30.59 -24.02 1.24
C LEU A 40 -30.82 -22.52 0.96
N THR A 41 -30.06 -21.96 0.02
CA THR A 41 -30.00 -20.52 -0.19
C THR A 41 -29.90 -20.14 -1.65
N GLN A 42 -29.99 -18.85 -1.94
CA GLN A 42 -29.71 -18.30 -3.25
C GLN A 42 -28.20 -18.09 -3.39
N LEU A 43 -27.62 -18.64 -4.45
CA LEU A 43 -26.20 -18.43 -4.77
C LEU A 43 -25.99 -17.06 -5.45
N PRO A 44 -24.79 -16.49 -5.34
CA PRO A 44 -24.39 -15.34 -6.14
C PRO A 44 -24.53 -15.61 -7.64
N PRO A 45 -24.68 -14.58 -8.48
CA PRO A 45 -24.69 -14.75 -9.93
C PRO A 45 -23.37 -15.38 -10.40
N ALA A 46 -23.41 -16.06 -11.53
CA ALA A 46 -22.19 -16.57 -12.15
C ALA A 46 -21.42 -15.38 -12.77
N SER A 47 -20.10 -15.42 -12.63
CA SER A 47 -19.24 -14.46 -13.31
C SER A 47 -19.36 -14.58 -14.82
N ARG A 48 -19.31 -13.45 -15.50
CA ARG A 48 -18.98 -13.36 -16.91
C ARG A 48 -17.46 -13.23 -17.02
N ASP A 49 -16.85 -13.88 -17.99
CA ASP A 49 -15.40 -13.80 -18.24
C ASP A 49 -14.56 -13.91 -16.96
N ALA A 50 -14.85 -14.96 -16.16
CA ALA A 50 -14.25 -15.18 -14.85
C ALA A 50 -12.70 -15.19 -14.89
N PHE A 51 -12.07 -14.45 -13.99
CA PHE A 51 -10.63 -14.51 -13.81
C PHE A 51 -10.19 -15.93 -13.42
N ALA A 52 -9.14 -16.41 -14.06
CA ALA A 52 -8.51 -17.67 -13.69
C ALA A 52 -7.39 -17.43 -12.65
N PRO A 53 -7.14 -18.39 -11.76
CA PRO A 53 -5.96 -18.31 -10.90
C PRO A 53 -4.67 -18.14 -11.72
N MET A 54 -3.74 -17.34 -11.22
CA MET A 54 -2.44 -17.14 -11.83
C MET A 54 -1.64 -18.46 -11.91
N PRO A 55 -0.71 -18.58 -12.87
CA PRO A 55 0.20 -19.72 -12.91
C PRO A 55 0.96 -19.90 -11.58
N GLY A 56 1.02 -21.13 -11.06
CA GLY A 56 1.61 -21.41 -9.76
C GLY A 56 0.60 -21.47 -8.62
N PHE A 57 -0.59 -20.93 -8.79
CA PHE A 57 -1.67 -20.95 -7.80
C PHE A 57 -2.83 -21.89 -8.20
N PRO A 58 -3.63 -22.41 -7.23
CA PRO A 58 -3.52 -22.17 -5.78
C PRO A 58 -2.36 -22.91 -5.12
N LEU A 59 -1.77 -22.28 -4.09
CA LEU A 59 -0.86 -22.95 -3.18
C LEU A 59 -1.65 -23.65 -2.07
N SER A 60 -1.11 -24.76 -1.57
CA SER A 60 -1.74 -25.51 -0.48
C SER A 60 -0.73 -25.73 0.65
N PHE A 61 -1.05 -25.23 1.84
CA PHE A 61 -0.24 -25.37 3.03
C PHE A 61 -0.92 -26.33 4.02
N GLY A 62 -0.18 -27.33 4.49
CA GLY A 62 -0.67 -28.27 5.49
C GLY A 62 -1.00 -27.58 6.80
N SER A 63 -1.87 -28.20 7.59
CA SER A 63 -2.23 -27.69 8.91
C SER A 63 -2.25 -28.82 9.91
N ASN A 64 -1.91 -28.54 11.18
CA ASN A 64 -2.00 -29.49 12.29
C ASN A 64 -2.92 -28.96 13.41
N THR A 65 -3.69 -27.92 13.12
CA THR A 65 -4.56 -27.24 14.08
C THR A 65 -5.93 -26.89 13.49
N THR A 66 -6.94 -26.80 14.36
CA THR A 66 -8.24 -26.22 14.03
C THR A 66 -8.21 -24.69 14.03
N TYR A 67 -7.14 -24.08 14.54
CA TYR A 67 -6.96 -22.62 14.51
C TYR A 67 -6.43 -22.21 13.14
N LYS A 68 -7.33 -21.81 12.25
CA LYS A 68 -6.98 -21.34 10.90
C LYS A 68 -6.66 -19.85 10.94
N PRO A 69 -5.78 -19.37 10.04
CA PRO A 69 -5.51 -17.95 9.95
C PRO A 69 -6.76 -17.15 9.55
N MET A 70 -6.90 -15.94 10.07
CA MET A 70 -8.01 -15.03 9.80
C MET A 70 -7.47 -13.61 9.56
N ARG A 71 -8.28 -12.77 8.93
CA ARG A 71 -7.96 -11.40 8.55
C ARG A 71 -6.98 -11.29 7.38
N GLY A 72 -6.92 -12.33 6.54
CA GLY A 72 -6.11 -12.37 5.35
C GLY A 72 -4.64 -12.73 5.61
N LEU A 73 -3.82 -12.32 4.70
CA LEU A 73 -2.37 -12.43 4.71
C LEU A 73 -1.76 -11.01 4.58
N THR A 74 -0.46 -10.90 4.35
CA THR A 74 0.19 -9.61 4.15
C THR A 74 0.94 -9.65 2.83
N LEU A 75 0.84 -8.57 2.06
CA LEU A 75 1.59 -8.32 0.84
C LEU A 75 2.57 -7.17 1.12
N ALA A 76 3.82 -7.33 0.77
CA ALA A 76 4.84 -6.29 0.94
C ALA A 76 6.04 -6.56 0.04
N ASP A 77 6.57 -5.53 -0.60
CA ASP A 77 7.84 -5.59 -1.32
C ASP A 77 9.01 -5.63 -0.31
N LEU A 78 9.44 -6.85 0.05
CA LEU A 78 10.46 -7.09 1.07
C LEU A 78 11.88 -6.86 0.58
N ASN A 79 12.08 -6.82 -0.74
CA ASN A 79 13.40 -6.82 -1.35
C ASN A 79 13.65 -5.58 -2.22
N ASN A 80 12.67 -4.68 -2.31
CA ASN A 80 12.64 -3.46 -3.12
C ASN A 80 12.85 -3.73 -4.63
N ASP A 81 12.26 -4.81 -5.15
CA ASP A 81 12.28 -5.11 -6.59
C ASP A 81 11.03 -4.66 -7.34
N GLY A 82 10.07 -4.09 -6.63
CA GLY A 82 8.80 -3.58 -7.15
C GLY A 82 7.69 -4.61 -7.17
N ALA A 83 7.92 -5.83 -6.69
CA ALA A 83 6.90 -6.86 -6.54
C ALA A 83 6.66 -7.19 -5.07
N ASP A 84 5.38 -7.31 -4.67
CA ASP A 84 5.02 -7.69 -3.32
C ASP A 84 5.22 -9.18 -3.07
N GLU A 85 5.94 -9.56 -2.02
CA GLU A 85 5.93 -10.92 -1.51
C GLU A 85 4.66 -11.21 -0.72
N ILE A 86 4.20 -12.46 -0.82
CA ILE A 86 3.06 -12.99 -0.08
C ILE A 86 3.54 -13.58 1.24
N ILE A 87 3.13 -12.99 2.36
CA ILE A 87 3.54 -13.40 3.71
C ILE A 87 2.37 -14.12 4.37
N LEU A 88 2.53 -15.42 4.58
CA LEU A 88 1.55 -16.27 5.22
C LEU A 88 2.12 -16.87 6.51
N ASN A 89 1.66 -16.40 7.66
CA ASN A 89 1.88 -17.07 8.94
C ASN A 89 0.67 -17.95 9.27
N HIS A 90 0.88 -19.21 9.39
CA HIS A 90 -0.15 -20.18 9.74
C HIS A 90 0.44 -21.32 10.56
N ASN A 91 -0.39 -21.96 11.36
CA ASN A 91 0.09 -23.05 12.20
C ASN A 91 1.28 -22.57 13.07
N ASP A 92 2.39 -23.29 13.09
CA ASP A 92 3.63 -22.97 13.80
C ASP A 92 4.78 -22.55 12.86
N GLU A 93 4.44 -21.99 11.71
CA GLU A 93 5.41 -21.52 10.72
C GLU A 93 4.95 -20.24 10.00
N ILE A 94 5.91 -19.55 9.43
CA ILE A 94 5.71 -18.43 8.50
C ILE A 94 6.37 -18.76 7.17
N ASN A 95 5.68 -18.47 6.09
CA ASN A 95 6.12 -18.69 4.73
C ASN A 95 6.10 -17.36 3.97
N VAL A 96 7.16 -17.08 3.23
CA VAL A 96 7.22 -15.98 2.27
C VAL A 96 7.32 -16.56 0.87
N VAL A 97 6.48 -16.07 -0.01
CA VAL A 97 6.24 -16.64 -1.35
C VAL A 97 6.30 -15.52 -2.37
N ASP A 98 6.91 -15.78 -3.53
CA ASP A 98 6.90 -14.84 -4.65
C ASP A 98 5.60 -14.89 -5.49
N GLY A 99 5.42 -13.95 -6.39
CA GLY A 99 4.25 -13.88 -7.27
C GLY A 99 4.12 -15.02 -8.28
N GLN A 100 5.15 -15.86 -8.41
CA GLN A 100 5.11 -17.08 -9.21
C GLN A 100 4.71 -18.34 -8.40
N GLY A 101 4.46 -18.15 -7.10
CA GLY A 101 4.10 -19.24 -6.17
C GLY A 101 5.27 -20.04 -5.64
N ASN A 102 6.52 -19.57 -5.76
CA ASN A 102 7.66 -20.22 -5.17
C ASN A 102 7.84 -19.76 -3.74
N VAL A 103 8.02 -20.70 -2.81
CA VAL A 103 8.37 -20.38 -1.42
C VAL A 103 9.82 -19.90 -1.39
N LEU A 104 10.03 -18.62 -1.05
CA LEU A 104 11.35 -18.00 -0.93
C LEU A 104 12.04 -18.49 0.34
N TRP A 105 11.32 -18.48 1.44
CA TRP A 105 11.80 -19.03 2.70
C TRP A 105 10.65 -19.42 3.64
N THR A 106 10.95 -20.29 4.58
CA THR A 106 10.06 -20.72 5.67
C THR A 106 10.81 -20.69 6.98
N GLN A 107 10.19 -20.17 8.03
CA GLN A 107 10.75 -20.19 9.38
C GLN A 107 9.74 -20.75 10.38
N PRO A 108 10.19 -21.52 11.41
CA PRO A 108 9.33 -21.94 12.49
C PRO A 108 9.02 -20.78 13.42
N LEU A 109 7.81 -20.77 13.97
CA LEU A 109 7.34 -19.81 14.95
C LEU A 109 7.45 -20.39 16.37
N VAL A 110 7.99 -19.60 17.31
CA VAL A 110 8.00 -20.00 18.72
C VAL A 110 6.69 -19.60 19.42
N GLY A 111 6.34 -20.28 20.48
CA GLY A 111 5.27 -19.90 21.41
C GLY A 111 3.88 -20.43 21.09
N GLY A 112 3.66 -21.04 19.94
CA GLY A 112 2.36 -21.61 19.59
C GLY A 112 2.03 -21.50 18.11
N MET A 113 0.78 -21.17 17.79
CA MET A 113 0.24 -21.13 16.43
C MET A 113 -0.18 -19.73 16.07
N ALA A 114 0.13 -19.30 14.84
CA ALA A 114 -0.30 -18.04 14.29
C ALA A 114 -1.76 -18.10 13.82
N GLN A 115 -2.47 -17.01 13.99
CA GLN A 115 -3.90 -16.91 13.66
C GLN A 115 -4.25 -15.62 12.93
N TYR A 116 -3.51 -14.53 13.16
CA TYR A 116 -3.69 -13.22 12.55
C TYR A 116 -2.55 -12.93 11.59
N PRO A 117 -2.74 -12.06 10.59
CA PRO A 117 -1.68 -11.74 9.64
C PRO A 117 -0.45 -11.16 10.35
N ALA A 118 0.70 -11.41 9.77
CA ALA A 118 1.92 -10.72 10.15
C ALA A 118 1.80 -9.22 9.89
N THR A 119 2.62 -8.45 10.58
CA THR A 119 2.74 -7.01 10.40
C THR A 119 4.12 -6.70 9.86
N VAL A 120 4.23 -5.75 8.96
CA VAL A 120 5.49 -5.42 8.28
C VAL A 120 5.77 -3.93 8.42
N GLY A 121 7.02 -3.61 8.72
CA GLY A 121 7.51 -2.23 8.80
C GLY A 121 9.01 -2.19 9.05
N ASP A 122 9.63 -1.05 8.80
CA ASP A 122 11.03 -0.76 9.16
C ASP A 122 11.10 -0.46 10.67
N ILE A 123 11.30 -1.51 11.48
CA ILE A 123 11.25 -1.40 12.96
C ILE A 123 12.46 -0.68 13.50
N ASN A 124 13.61 -0.85 12.86
CA ASN A 124 14.90 -0.36 13.36
C ASN A 124 15.38 0.93 12.67
N GLY A 125 14.65 1.44 11.68
CA GLY A 125 14.97 2.65 10.94
C GLY A 125 16.16 2.51 9.98
N ASP A 126 16.46 1.27 9.50
CA ASP A 126 17.59 1.03 8.60
C ASP A 126 17.21 1.04 7.11
N GLY A 127 15.93 1.22 6.79
CA GLY A 127 15.37 1.24 5.44
C GLY A 127 15.01 -0.14 4.90
N SER A 128 15.19 -1.20 5.69
CA SER A 128 14.75 -2.56 5.35
C SER A 128 13.47 -2.89 6.12
N LEU A 129 12.63 -3.76 5.57
CA LEU A 129 11.40 -4.16 6.24
C LEU A 129 11.63 -5.39 7.13
N GLU A 130 11.07 -5.35 8.34
CA GLU A 130 10.96 -6.49 9.23
C GLU A 130 9.53 -7.03 9.25
N ILE A 131 9.44 -8.31 9.58
CA ILE A 131 8.17 -9.05 9.65
C ILE A 131 7.92 -9.51 11.07
N VAL A 132 6.78 -9.12 11.65
CA VAL A 132 6.39 -9.49 13.02
C VAL A 132 5.21 -10.45 12.99
N ALA A 133 5.37 -11.61 13.62
CA ALA A 133 4.31 -12.60 13.77
C ALA A 133 4.07 -12.94 15.24
N LEU A 134 2.80 -12.92 15.65
CA LEU A 134 2.36 -13.36 16.97
C LEU A 134 1.83 -14.79 16.91
N THR A 135 2.10 -15.56 17.95
CA THR A 135 1.56 -16.90 18.15
C THR A 135 0.86 -17.04 19.48
N ALA A 136 -0.07 -17.97 19.57
CA ALA A 136 -0.80 -18.30 20.77
C ALA A 136 -0.85 -19.81 21.01
N TYR A 137 -0.76 -20.23 22.27
CA TYR A 137 -0.92 -21.64 22.66
C TYR A 137 -1.84 -21.78 23.88
N GLY A 138 -3.06 -22.20 23.63
CA GLY A 138 -4.08 -22.34 24.68
C GLY A 138 -4.29 -21.01 25.42
N ASN A 139 -4.45 -21.08 26.75
CA ASN A 139 -4.75 -19.90 27.57
C ASN A 139 -3.52 -19.33 28.32
N ALA A 140 -2.30 -19.75 28.00
CA ALA A 140 -1.18 -19.55 28.90
C ALA A 140 0.09 -18.95 28.32
N ARG A 141 0.31 -19.11 27.04
CA ARG A 141 1.56 -18.73 26.39
C ARG A 141 1.31 -18.27 24.97
N GLY A 142 2.22 -17.51 24.46
CA GLY A 142 2.31 -17.14 23.07
C GLY A 142 3.76 -16.87 22.72
N GLY A 143 4.00 -16.34 21.54
CA GLY A 143 5.31 -15.96 21.08
C GLY A 143 5.26 -14.67 20.30
N LEU A 144 6.35 -13.94 20.38
CA LEU A 144 6.68 -12.84 19.49
C LEU A 144 7.86 -13.29 18.64
N ASN A 145 7.71 -13.19 17.34
CA ASN A 145 8.69 -13.59 16.34
C ASN A 145 8.93 -12.40 15.40
N VAL A 146 10.18 -12.02 15.22
CA VAL A 146 10.58 -10.95 14.29
C VAL A 146 11.63 -11.51 13.34
N PHE A 147 11.44 -11.26 12.07
CA PHE A 147 12.32 -11.70 10.98
C PHE A 147 12.73 -10.52 10.13
N SER A 148 13.94 -10.57 9.58
CA SER A 148 14.32 -9.69 8.49
C SER A 148 13.55 -10.05 7.21
N SER A 149 13.58 -9.19 6.21
CA SER A 149 13.02 -9.45 4.88
C SER A 149 13.55 -10.75 4.25
N THR A 150 14.76 -11.16 4.58
CA THR A 150 15.40 -12.39 4.08
C THR A 150 15.12 -13.64 4.93
N GLY A 151 14.31 -13.51 5.99
CA GLY A 151 13.95 -14.61 6.88
C GLY A 151 14.97 -14.89 8.00
N GLU A 152 15.94 -14.00 8.23
CA GLU A 152 16.82 -14.12 9.40
C GLU A 152 16.03 -13.82 10.69
N VAL A 153 16.19 -14.68 11.70
CA VAL A 153 15.50 -14.48 12.98
C VAL A 153 16.17 -13.37 13.76
N MET A 154 15.49 -12.25 13.95
CA MET A 154 15.94 -11.10 14.74
C MET A 154 15.53 -11.23 16.20
N LEU A 155 14.27 -11.66 16.44
CA LEU A 155 13.75 -11.94 17.78
C LEU A 155 12.82 -13.16 17.71
N ALA A 156 12.99 -14.10 18.62
CA ALA A 156 12.07 -15.23 18.80
C ALA A 156 11.96 -15.53 20.29
N THR A 157 10.89 -15.07 20.92
CA THR A 157 10.71 -15.20 22.35
C THR A 157 9.33 -15.72 22.72
N VAL A 158 9.25 -16.55 23.75
CA VAL A 158 7.99 -17.02 24.31
C VAL A 158 7.50 -16.01 25.32
N THR A 159 6.34 -15.43 25.07
CA THR A 159 5.69 -14.54 26.03
C THR A 159 5.05 -15.33 27.16
N ASN A 160 5.09 -14.81 28.38
CA ASN A 160 4.36 -15.36 29.50
C ASN A 160 2.86 -15.06 29.44
N ASN A 161 2.46 -14.18 28.53
CA ASN A 161 1.08 -13.82 28.25
C ASN A 161 0.68 -14.33 26.85
N ASN A 162 -0.59 -14.59 26.63
CA ASN A 162 -1.08 -15.10 25.35
C ASN A 162 -1.55 -13.91 24.50
N PRO A 163 -0.90 -13.57 23.36
CA PRO A 163 -1.33 -12.53 22.45
C PRO A 163 -2.53 -12.99 21.61
N LEU A 164 -3.60 -13.34 22.29
CA LEU A 164 -4.80 -13.87 21.67
C LEU A 164 -5.55 -12.81 20.87
N ILE A 165 -6.03 -13.19 19.68
CA ILE A 165 -7.02 -12.45 18.89
C ILE A 165 -6.53 -11.04 18.48
N CYS A 166 -5.24 -10.89 18.18
CA CYS A 166 -4.73 -9.65 17.60
C CYS A 166 -3.62 -9.90 16.58
N ALA A 167 -3.54 -9.06 15.56
CA ALA A 167 -2.31 -8.82 14.84
C ALA A 167 -1.38 -7.95 15.70
N PRO A 168 -0.07 -8.00 15.56
CA PRO A 168 0.79 -6.97 16.11
C PRO A 168 0.52 -5.62 15.42
N VAL A 169 0.83 -4.52 16.11
CA VAL A 169 0.78 -3.17 15.55
C VAL A 169 2.18 -2.57 15.70
N LEU A 170 2.67 -1.89 14.67
CA LEU A 170 3.96 -1.21 14.70
C LEU A 170 3.73 0.30 14.78
N ALA A 171 4.33 0.96 15.75
CA ALA A 171 4.22 2.40 15.91
C ALA A 171 5.36 2.96 16.75
N ASP A 172 5.89 4.13 16.41
CA ASP A 172 6.87 4.85 17.20
C ASP A 172 6.16 5.59 18.34
N LEU A 173 6.08 4.96 19.52
CA LEU A 173 5.39 5.52 20.69
C LEU A 173 6.19 6.59 21.42
N ASN A 174 7.50 6.57 21.29
CA ASN A 174 8.41 7.40 22.07
C ASN A 174 9.11 8.48 21.22
N ASN A 175 8.83 8.53 19.91
CA ASN A 175 9.42 9.42 18.91
C ASN A 175 10.96 9.32 18.84
N ASP A 176 11.52 8.11 18.96
CA ASP A 176 12.96 7.88 18.83
C ASP A 176 13.40 7.42 17.44
N GLY A 177 12.45 7.23 16.53
CA GLY A 177 12.65 6.81 15.16
C GLY A 177 12.72 5.29 14.97
N THR A 178 12.43 4.52 16.02
CA THR A 178 12.24 3.06 15.95
C THR A 178 10.79 2.70 16.29
N LEU A 179 10.30 1.58 15.78
CA LEU A 179 8.91 1.20 16.03
C LEU A 179 8.79 0.22 17.18
N GLU A 180 7.87 0.47 18.10
CA GLU A 180 7.47 -0.49 19.11
C GLU A 180 6.46 -1.49 18.54
N ILE A 181 6.51 -2.72 19.08
CA ILE A 181 5.59 -3.81 18.74
C ILE A 181 4.49 -3.85 19.79
N ILE A 182 3.29 -3.41 19.41
CA ILE A 182 2.13 -3.31 20.29
C ILE A 182 1.24 -4.52 20.09
N PHE A 183 0.87 -5.19 21.18
CA PHE A 183 0.01 -6.38 21.12
C PHE A 183 -0.83 -6.59 22.37
N CYS A 184 -1.86 -7.43 22.25
CA CYS A 184 -2.76 -7.80 23.34
C CYS A 184 -2.21 -8.98 24.15
N GLY A 185 -2.34 -8.91 25.46
CA GLY A 185 -2.11 -10.03 26.39
C GLY A 185 -3.43 -10.49 27.03
N ARG A 186 -3.77 -11.78 26.90
CA ARG A 186 -5.01 -12.35 27.46
C ARG A 186 -5.04 -12.36 28.98
N GLY A 187 -3.88 -12.47 29.62
CA GLY A 187 -3.78 -12.72 31.04
C GLY A 187 -4.07 -14.18 31.44
N LYS A 188 -3.72 -14.49 32.67
CA LYS A 188 -3.96 -15.79 33.28
C LYS A 188 -4.07 -15.68 34.79
N ALA A 189 -5.29 -15.58 35.31
CA ALA A 189 -5.57 -15.40 36.73
C ALA A 189 -4.89 -16.47 37.62
N SER A 190 -4.84 -17.74 37.18
CA SER A 190 -4.22 -18.84 37.92
C SER A 190 -2.68 -18.72 38.04
N ALA A 191 -2.06 -17.85 37.23
CA ALA A 191 -0.62 -17.58 37.26
C ALA A 191 -0.31 -16.15 37.71
N SER A 192 -1.32 -15.38 38.12
CA SER A 192 -1.22 -13.95 38.45
C SER A 192 -0.65 -13.10 37.33
N ILE A 193 -1.01 -13.43 36.08
CA ILE A 193 -0.67 -12.67 34.89
C ILE A 193 -1.91 -11.85 34.51
N SER A 194 -1.78 -10.54 34.52
CA SER A 194 -2.84 -9.60 34.13
C SER A 194 -3.07 -9.64 32.61
N ALA A 195 -4.31 -9.44 32.18
CA ALA A 195 -4.60 -9.11 30.80
C ALA A 195 -4.18 -7.65 30.54
N GLY A 196 -3.85 -7.31 29.30
CA GLY A 196 -3.48 -5.93 29.01
C GLY A 196 -2.94 -5.72 27.60
N ILE A 197 -2.45 -4.51 27.39
CA ILE A 197 -1.74 -4.09 26.19
C ILE A 197 -0.26 -4.03 26.51
N HIS A 198 0.53 -4.68 25.70
CA HIS A 198 1.99 -4.70 25.75
C HIS A 198 2.56 -3.83 24.63
N ALA A 199 3.69 -3.20 24.89
CA ALA A 199 4.52 -2.54 23.90
C ALA A 199 5.98 -2.96 24.12
N TRP A 200 6.60 -3.56 23.12
CA TRP A 200 7.96 -4.10 23.19
C TRP A 200 8.86 -3.48 22.15
N ASP A 201 10.11 -3.26 22.52
CA ASP A 201 11.17 -2.94 21.57
C ASP A 201 11.65 -4.18 20.78
N LEU A 202 12.54 -3.96 19.81
CA LEU A 202 13.14 -5.04 19.02
C LEU A 202 14.04 -5.98 19.84
N GLN A 203 14.45 -5.59 21.06
CA GLN A 203 15.19 -6.44 22.00
C GLN A 203 14.27 -7.36 22.79
N GLY A 204 12.93 -7.16 22.67
CA GLY A 204 11.92 -7.92 23.40
C GLY A 204 11.76 -7.46 24.86
N GLU A 205 12.15 -6.23 25.13
CA GLU A 205 11.96 -5.60 26.44
C GLU A 205 10.69 -4.74 26.42
N GLU A 206 10.00 -4.72 27.56
CA GLU A 206 8.77 -3.93 27.70
C GLU A 206 9.11 -2.43 27.78
N VAL A 207 8.44 -1.61 26.98
CA VAL A 207 8.57 -0.15 26.99
C VAL A 207 8.07 0.44 28.31
N GLU A 208 8.69 1.52 28.79
CA GLU A 208 8.31 2.17 30.06
C GLU A 208 6.83 2.59 30.05
N GLY A 209 6.09 2.21 31.08
CA GLY A 209 4.66 2.43 31.21
C GLY A 209 3.78 1.24 30.78
N PHE A 210 4.36 0.27 30.08
CA PHE A 210 3.68 -0.96 29.70
C PHE A 210 4.14 -2.17 30.55
N PRO A 211 3.33 -3.26 30.65
CA PRO A 211 2.00 -3.41 30.07
C PRO A 211 0.93 -2.54 30.75
N PHE A 212 0.02 -1.98 29.97
CA PHE A 212 -1.21 -1.40 30.50
C PHE A 212 -2.14 -2.53 30.93
N GLU A 213 -2.38 -2.68 32.23
CA GLU A 213 -3.21 -3.75 32.78
C GLU A 213 -4.70 -3.49 32.57
N MET A 214 -5.42 -4.49 32.06
CA MET A 214 -6.86 -4.45 31.80
C MET A 214 -7.61 -5.44 32.72
N PRO A 215 -8.87 -5.13 33.11
CA PRO A 215 -9.63 -5.99 34.02
C PRO A 215 -10.04 -7.34 33.42
N SER A 216 -10.00 -7.49 32.10
CA SER A 216 -10.30 -8.73 31.39
C SER A 216 -9.57 -8.78 30.04
N THR A 217 -9.69 -9.90 29.33
CA THR A 217 -9.05 -10.12 28.03
C THR A 217 -9.42 -9.04 27.02
N PRO A 218 -8.44 -8.45 26.33
CA PRO A 218 -8.67 -7.56 25.18
C PRO A 218 -9.48 -8.24 24.07
N ALA A 219 -10.26 -7.47 23.35
CA ALA A 219 -11.25 -8.00 22.41
C ALA A 219 -10.87 -7.86 20.92
N PHE A 220 -9.88 -7.01 20.58
CA PHE A 220 -9.46 -6.77 19.20
C PHE A 220 -7.99 -6.32 19.10
N THR A 221 -7.46 -6.28 17.87
CA THR A 221 -6.18 -5.65 17.55
C THR A 221 -6.22 -4.18 17.94
N PRO A 222 -5.27 -3.64 18.71
CA PRO A 222 -5.23 -2.22 19.08
C PRO A 222 -5.24 -1.30 17.86
N THR A 223 -5.76 -0.09 18.03
CA THR A 223 -5.68 0.98 17.03
C THR A 223 -4.86 2.11 17.62
N VAL A 224 -3.94 2.66 16.83
CA VAL A 224 -2.95 3.63 17.31
C VAL A 224 -2.99 4.86 16.41
N ALA A 225 -3.12 6.05 17.00
CA ALA A 225 -3.21 7.31 16.26
C ALA A 225 -2.88 8.50 17.17
N ASP A 226 -2.31 9.56 16.62
CA ASP A 226 -2.20 10.87 17.27
C ASP A 226 -3.56 11.59 17.15
N ILE A 227 -4.37 11.54 18.23
CA ILE A 227 -5.73 12.07 18.21
C ILE A 227 -5.83 13.52 18.72
N ASP A 228 -4.79 14.07 19.27
CA ASP A 228 -4.78 15.45 19.77
C ASP A 228 -3.75 16.34 19.07
N ASN A 229 -3.01 15.78 18.12
CA ASN A 229 -2.01 16.43 17.28
C ASN A 229 -0.84 17.00 18.09
N ASP A 230 -0.45 16.29 19.16
CA ASP A 230 0.69 16.67 19.99
C ASP A 230 2.00 15.98 19.55
N GLY A 231 1.90 15.07 18.56
CA GLY A 231 2.99 14.32 17.99
C GLY A 231 3.28 13.00 18.71
N PHE A 232 2.49 12.64 19.73
CA PHE A 232 2.54 11.34 20.37
C PHE A 232 1.28 10.53 20.10
N LEU A 233 1.37 9.22 20.22
CA LEU A 233 0.32 8.32 19.77
C LEU A 233 -0.54 7.83 20.92
N GLU A 234 -1.86 7.82 20.76
CA GLU A 234 -2.80 7.15 21.65
C GLU A 234 -3.15 5.78 21.16
N ILE A 235 -3.43 4.88 22.09
CA ILE A 235 -3.77 3.48 21.83
C ILE A 235 -5.23 3.23 22.23
N PHE A 236 -6.02 2.77 21.28
CA PHE A 236 -7.38 2.26 21.51
C PHE A 236 -7.37 0.75 21.67
N ALA A 237 -7.88 0.31 22.80
CA ALA A 237 -8.06 -1.10 23.10
C ALA A 237 -9.44 -1.31 23.75
N SER A 238 -9.98 -2.53 23.72
CA SER A 238 -11.19 -2.83 24.44
C SER A 238 -11.14 -4.18 25.12
N THR A 239 -11.94 -4.29 26.16
CA THR A 239 -12.52 -5.57 26.60
C THR A 239 -13.95 -5.65 26.07
N THR A 240 -14.65 -6.75 26.27
CA THR A 240 -16.08 -6.81 25.95
C THR A 240 -16.90 -5.80 26.75
N SER A 241 -16.38 -5.32 27.88
CA SER A 241 -17.11 -4.43 28.82
C SER A 241 -16.79 -2.96 28.64
N ALA A 242 -15.65 -2.60 28.09
CA ALA A 242 -15.24 -1.20 27.96
C ALA A 242 -14.26 -1.00 26.81
N LEU A 243 -14.30 0.18 26.21
CA LEU A 243 -13.29 0.75 25.33
C LEU A 243 -12.36 1.64 26.18
N TYR A 244 -11.09 1.57 25.93
CA TYR A 244 -10.03 2.31 26.62
C TYR A 244 -9.29 3.16 25.61
N CYS A 245 -9.00 4.40 25.97
CA CYS A 245 -8.00 5.24 25.31
C CYS A 245 -6.81 5.40 26.25
N ILE A 246 -5.61 5.09 25.78
CA ILE A 246 -4.38 4.95 26.55
C ILE A 246 -3.34 5.83 25.88
N SER A 247 -2.55 6.58 26.63
CA SER A 247 -1.44 7.39 26.10
C SER A 247 -0.26 6.52 25.65
N HIS A 248 0.65 7.12 24.91
CA HIS A 248 1.95 6.52 24.54
C HIS A 248 2.80 6.10 25.75
N THR A 249 2.54 6.65 26.94
CA THR A 249 3.22 6.29 28.20
C THR A 249 2.47 5.24 29.02
N GLY A 250 1.42 4.62 28.47
CA GLY A 250 0.62 3.62 29.18
C GLY A 250 -0.34 4.19 30.23
N GLU A 251 -0.64 5.48 30.21
CA GLU A 251 -1.61 6.10 31.13
C GLU A 251 -3.02 6.03 30.55
N LEU A 252 -4.01 5.72 31.39
CA LEU A 252 -5.41 5.74 30.99
C LEU A 252 -5.90 7.17 30.80
N LEU A 253 -6.30 7.54 29.61
CA LEU A 253 -6.89 8.84 29.28
C LEU A 253 -8.38 8.88 29.59
N TYR A 254 -9.12 7.90 29.05
CA TYR A 254 -10.54 7.74 29.35
C TYR A 254 -11.03 6.30 29.09
N THR A 255 -12.23 6.00 29.56
CA THR A 255 -12.92 4.73 29.35
C THR A 255 -14.37 4.97 28.93
N VAL A 256 -14.85 4.18 27.98
CA VAL A 256 -16.26 4.13 27.57
C VAL A 256 -16.82 2.77 27.92
N GLU A 257 -17.67 2.71 28.93
CA GLU A 257 -18.29 1.46 29.39
C GLU A 257 -19.34 0.94 28.37
N SER A 258 -19.39 -0.37 28.20
CA SER A 258 -20.53 -1.03 27.55
C SER A 258 -21.73 -1.09 28.52
N ASN A 259 -22.84 -1.63 28.10
CA ASN A 259 -24.01 -1.85 28.95
C ASN A 259 -24.51 -3.31 28.83
N ASP A 260 -25.63 -3.61 29.48
CA ASP A 260 -26.21 -4.96 29.49
C ASP A 260 -26.72 -5.41 28.11
N THR A 261 -26.93 -4.48 27.17
CA THR A 261 -27.54 -4.75 25.87
C THR A 261 -26.52 -4.77 24.72
N TYR A 262 -25.36 -4.19 24.90
CA TYR A 262 -24.26 -4.29 23.92
C TYR A 262 -22.90 -4.47 24.60
N LYS A 263 -21.99 -5.07 23.87
CA LYS A 263 -20.60 -5.30 24.22
C LYS A 263 -19.70 -4.81 23.08
N TYR A 264 -18.46 -4.40 23.38
CA TYR A 264 -17.52 -4.10 22.31
C TYR A 264 -17.20 -5.36 21.51
N SER A 265 -17.15 -5.21 20.19
CA SER A 265 -17.01 -6.32 19.25
C SER A 265 -15.58 -6.84 19.18
N TYR A 266 -15.38 -7.99 18.56
CA TYR A 266 -14.08 -8.53 18.16
C TYR A 266 -13.53 -7.85 16.90
N GLN A 267 -14.15 -6.78 16.49
CA GLN A 267 -13.79 -5.95 15.35
C GLN A 267 -12.88 -4.83 15.83
N SER A 268 -11.76 -4.62 15.13
CA SER A 268 -10.81 -3.52 15.39
C SER A 268 -11.36 -2.21 14.83
N PRO A 269 -11.39 -1.13 15.60
CA PRO A 269 -11.83 0.17 15.11
C PRO A 269 -10.78 0.81 14.19
N LEU A 270 -11.20 1.86 13.48
CA LEU A 270 -10.32 2.77 12.75
C LEU A 270 -10.44 4.18 13.32
N VAL A 271 -9.40 4.99 13.13
CA VAL A 271 -9.38 6.42 13.44
C VAL A 271 -9.19 7.21 12.15
N VAL A 272 -10.02 8.22 11.93
CA VAL A 272 -10.02 9.07 10.74
C VAL A 272 -10.42 10.49 11.08
N ASP A 273 -9.81 11.48 10.42
CA ASP A 273 -10.25 12.88 10.45
C ASP A 273 -11.06 13.17 9.17
N PHE A 274 -12.38 13.27 9.30
CA PHE A 274 -13.27 13.49 8.16
C PHE A 274 -13.26 14.91 7.62
N GLU A 275 -12.95 15.88 8.48
CA GLU A 275 -13.01 17.30 8.14
C GLU A 275 -11.64 17.92 7.88
N GLY A 276 -10.54 17.17 8.13
CA GLY A 276 -9.17 17.68 8.01
C GLY A 276 -8.84 18.78 9.03
N ASP A 277 -9.59 18.84 10.13
CA ASP A 277 -9.49 19.91 11.13
C ASP A 277 -8.85 19.44 12.46
N GLY A 278 -8.34 18.22 12.49
CA GLY A 278 -7.74 17.58 13.64
C GLY A 278 -8.75 17.03 14.66
N ASN A 279 -10.03 16.95 14.30
CA ASN A 279 -11.07 16.32 15.13
C ASN A 279 -11.29 14.85 14.75
N TRP A 280 -10.43 14.00 15.22
CA TRP A 280 -10.39 12.58 14.90
C TRP A 280 -11.66 11.82 15.35
N SER A 281 -12.10 10.89 14.52
CA SER A 281 -13.27 10.04 14.74
C SER A 281 -12.85 8.58 14.87
N LEU A 282 -13.36 7.89 15.89
CA LEU A 282 -13.19 6.46 16.13
C LEU A 282 -14.39 5.70 15.58
N ILE A 283 -14.19 4.83 14.60
CA ILE A 283 -15.22 4.06 13.90
C ILE A 283 -15.12 2.61 14.32
N GLY A 284 -16.25 2.02 14.74
CA GLY A 284 -16.25 0.63 15.15
C GLY A 284 -17.65 0.06 15.33
N ALA A 285 -17.72 -1.10 15.97
CA ALA A 285 -18.96 -1.83 16.18
C ALA A 285 -19.08 -2.41 17.58
N CYS A 286 -20.32 -2.67 17.99
CA CYS A 286 -20.67 -3.40 19.19
C CYS A 286 -21.51 -4.64 18.83
N HIS A 287 -21.38 -5.71 19.64
CA HIS A 287 -22.20 -6.90 19.57
C HIS A 287 -23.12 -7.02 20.80
N GLY A 288 -23.89 -8.09 20.90
CA GLY A 288 -24.83 -8.34 22.01
C GLY A 288 -26.28 -8.39 21.54
N ASP A 289 -27.23 -8.08 22.44
CA ASP A 289 -28.66 -8.10 22.12
C ASP A 289 -29.06 -6.92 21.22
N ASN A 290 -28.32 -5.82 21.28
CA ASN A 290 -28.51 -4.62 20.45
C ASN A 290 -27.20 -4.25 19.76
N PRO A 291 -26.76 -5.05 18.78
CA PRO A 291 -25.54 -4.74 18.04
C PRO A 291 -25.69 -3.43 17.26
N ASN A 292 -24.61 -2.70 17.16
CA ASN A 292 -24.61 -1.41 16.48
C ASN A 292 -23.26 -1.07 15.89
N HIS A 293 -23.29 -0.24 14.85
CA HIS A 293 -22.13 0.47 14.32
C HIS A 293 -22.04 1.85 14.98
N TYR A 294 -20.84 2.32 15.25
CA TYR A 294 -20.65 3.62 15.89
C TYR A 294 -19.54 4.45 15.22
N VAL A 295 -19.71 5.76 15.29
CA VAL A 295 -18.65 6.75 15.14
C VAL A 295 -18.64 7.61 16.39
N ARG A 296 -17.47 7.74 17.00
CA ARG A 296 -17.25 8.50 18.22
C ARG A 296 -16.17 9.56 17.97
N ASP A 297 -16.24 10.65 18.72
CA ASP A 297 -15.12 11.55 18.88
C ASP A 297 -13.97 10.80 19.58
N ALA A 298 -12.79 10.75 18.96
CA ALA A 298 -11.68 9.94 19.45
C ALA A 298 -11.05 10.49 20.74
N ARG A 299 -11.16 11.79 21.01
CA ARG A 299 -10.62 12.43 22.23
C ARG A 299 -11.50 12.21 23.45
N THR A 300 -12.80 12.13 23.25
CA THR A 300 -13.77 12.12 24.35
C THR A 300 -14.51 10.81 24.51
N GLY A 301 -14.54 9.97 23.46
CA GLY A 301 -15.33 8.76 23.41
C GLY A 301 -16.85 8.99 23.23
N GLU A 302 -17.31 10.22 23.12
CA GLU A 302 -18.72 10.54 22.91
C GLU A 302 -19.16 10.20 21.47
N TYR A 303 -20.43 9.85 21.30
CA TYR A 303 -20.95 9.60 19.95
C TYR A 303 -20.96 10.87 19.10
N ARG A 304 -20.51 10.75 17.85
CA ARG A 304 -20.74 11.77 16.84
C ARG A 304 -22.24 11.88 16.50
N THR A 305 -22.63 13.06 16.01
CA THR A 305 -24.04 13.31 15.63
C THR A 305 -24.50 12.27 14.61
N GLY A 306 -25.69 11.72 14.84
CA GLY A 306 -26.28 10.70 13.96
C GLY A 306 -25.92 9.26 14.33
N TRP A 307 -25.00 9.01 15.22
CA TRP A 307 -24.60 7.68 15.68
C TRP A 307 -25.04 7.36 17.10
N PRO A 308 -25.18 6.08 17.54
CA PRO A 308 -24.88 4.85 16.79
C PRO A 308 -26.03 4.39 15.88
N LYS A 309 -25.73 3.41 14.99
CA LYS A 309 -26.72 2.78 14.08
C LYS A 309 -26.96 1.34 14.48
N PRO A 310 -28.20 0.94 14.83
CA PRO A 310 -28.52 -0.44 15.15
C PRO A 310 -28.41 -1.31 13.89
N VAL A 311 -27.91 -2.53 14.06
CA VAL A 311 -27.82 -3.56 13.03
C VAL A 311 -28.42 -4.87 13.52
N SER A 312 -28.67 -5.83 12.62
CA SER A 312 -29.36 -7.07 12.98
C SER A 312 -28.43 -8.16 13.51
N TYR A 313 -27.14 -8.10 13.17
CA TYR A 313 -26.16 -9.14 13.47
C TYR A 313 -24.85 -8.51 13.95
N TRP A 314 -23.92 -9.36 14.39
CA TRP A 314 -22.60 -8.94 14.89
C TRP A 314 -21.66 -8.59 13.73
N THR A 315 -20.79 -7.65 13.97
CA THR A 315 -19.73 -7.24 13.07
C THR A 315 -18.41 -7.87 13.49
N TYR A 316 -17.76 -8.55 12.56
CA TYR A 316 -16.43 -9.11 12.73
C TYR A 316 -15.39 -8.43 11.83
N SER A 317 -15.82 -7.88 10.70
CA SER A 317 -14.95 -7.12 9.80
C SER A 317 -14.48 -5.81 10.45
N ALA A 318 -13.25 -5.38 10.17
CA ALA A 318 -12.88 -4.01 10.41
C ALA A 318 -13.72 -3.08 9.52
N PRO A 319 -14.01 -1.85 9.93
CA PRO A 319 -14.55 -0.85 9.02
C PRO A 319 -13.59 -0.59 7.87
N THR A 320 -14.09 -0.13 6.75
CA THR A 320 -13.31 0.45 5.68
C THR A 320 -13.82 1.84 5.42
N VAL A 321 -12.91 2.80 5.31
CA VAL A 321 -13.24 4.19 5.06
C VAL A 321 -12.48 4.64 3.83
N VAL A 322 -13.19 5.20 2.88
CA VAL A 322 -12.60 5.77 1.67
C VAL A 322 -13.17 7.16 1.42
N LYS A 323 -12.39 8.02 0.82
CA LYS A 323 -12.81 9.31 0.31
C LYS A 323 -13.06 9.16 -1.19
N ASN A 324 -14.29 9.36 -1.63
CA ASN A 324 -14.63 9.39 -3.05
C ASN A 324 -14.95 10.84 -3.42
N SER A 325 -14.10 11.43 -4.24
CA SER A 325 -14.11 12.87 -4.49
C SER A 325 -14.02 13.67 -3.18
N ASP A 326 -15.07 14.42 -2.82
CA ASP A 326 -15.13 15.23 -1.59
C ASP A 326 -15.91 14.56 -0.44
N GLU A 327 -16.47 13.33 -0.65
CA GLU A 327 -17.32 12.67 0.32
C GLU A 327 -16.70 11.38 0.85
N TYR A 328 -16.80 11.16 2.16
CA TYR A 328 -16.37 9.91 2.78
C TYR A 328 -17.46 8.86 2.76
N ALA A 329 -17.09 7.63 2.44
CA ALA A 329 -17.91 6.44 2.56
C ALA A 329 -17.35 5.51 3.64
N ILE A 330 -18.24 5.06 4.55
CA ILE A 330 -17.90 4.13 5.63
C ILE A 330 -18.57 2.79 5.34
N PHE A 331 -17.79 1.75 5.09
CA PHE A 331 -18.27 0.41 4.80
C PHE A 331 -18.14 -0.50 6.01
N MET A 332 -19.22 -1.23 6.30
CA MET A 332 -19.27 -2.18 7.41
C MET A 332 -20.12 -3.40 7.05
N GLY A 333 -19.52 -4.59 7.20
CA GLY A 333 -20.19 -5.86 7.05
C GLY A 333 -20.71 -6.40 8.38
N VAL A 334 -21.78 -7.21 8.35
CA VAL A 334 -22.24 -7.97 9.50
C VAL A 334 -22.39 -9.45 9.12
N SER A 335 -22.36 -10.33 10.13
CA SER A 335 -22.64 -11.74 9.95
C SER A 335 -24.13 -12.00 9.64
N GLY A 336 -24.47 -13.22 9.25
CA GLY A 336 -25.88 -13.62 9.07
C GLY A 336 -26.37 -13.49 7.64
N GLU A 337 -27.64 -13.16 7.46
CA GLU A 337 -28.32 -13.01 6.16
C GLU A 337 -29.34 -11.86 6.21
N GLY A 338 -29.69 -11.32 5.08
CA GLY A 338 -30.57 -10.15 4.97
C GLY A 338 -29.76 -8.87 4.75
N ASP A 339 -30.04 -7.82 5.47
CA ASP A 339 -29.30 -6.55 5.39
C ASP A 339 -27.96 -6.72 6.11
N VAL A 340 -26.90 -7.05 5.36
CA VAL A 340 -25.59 -7.45 5.91
C VAL A 340 -24.43 -6.60 5.46
N PHE A 341 -24.60 -5.72 4.47
CA PHE A 341 -23.54 -4.85 4.01
C PHE A 341 -24.03 -3.40 3.93
N TYR A 342 -23.39 -2.54 4.70
CA TYR A 342 -23.78 -1.15 4.90
C TYR A 342 -22.73 -0.22 4.34
N GLN A 343 -23.19 0.83 3.67
CA GLN A 343 -22.42 2.04 3.37
C GLN A 343 -23.10 3.22 4.05
N TYR A 344 -22.32 4.01 4.79
CA TYR A 344 -22.80 5.21 5.49
C TYR A 344 -22.02 6.44 5.02
N ASP A 345 -22.71 7.59 5.05
CA ASP A 345 -22.03 8.89 5.11
C ASP A 345 -21.50 9.17 6.54
N ILE A 346 -20.74 10.25 6.71
CA ILE A 346 -20.17 10.65 8.02
C ILE A 346 -21.24 10.92 9.10
N ASN A 347 -22.47 11.25 8.72
CA ASN A 347 -23.62 11.48 9.62
C ASN A 347 -24.38 10.19 9.93
N GLY A 348 -23.93 9.06 9.42
CA GLY A 348 -24.54 7.76 9.59
C GLY A 348 -25.83 7.56 8.79
N ASN A 349 -26.08 8.34 7.74
CA ASN A 349 -27.15 8.00 6.81
C ASN A 349 -26.67 6.86 5.91
N VAL A 350 -27.53 5.86 5.76
CA VAL A 350 -27.27 4.79 4.79
C VAL A 350 -27.42 5.37 3.40
N THR A 351 -26.41 5.16 2.55
CA THR A 351 -26.40 5.70 1.20
C THR A 351 -27.34 4.96 0.25
N SER A 352 -27.60 5.56 -0.90
CA SER A 352 -28.47 4.94 -1.91
C SER A 352 -27.88 3.60 -2.39
N GLY A 353 -28.71 2.58 -2.55
CA GLY A 353 -28.28 1.23 -2.92
C GLY A 353 -27.97 0.33 -1.73
N PHE A 354 -27.71 0.87 -0.55
CA PHE A 354 -27.42 0.13 0.68
C PHE A 354 -28.60 0.23 1.69
N PRO A 355 -28.68 -0.70 2.70
CA PRO A 355 -27.81 -1.86 2.86
C PRO A 355 -28.09 -2.93 1.80
N LEU A 356 -27.07 -3.72 1.45
CA LEU A 356 -27.25 -4.86 0.56
C LEU A 356 -27.92 -6.01 1.31
N ASN A 357 -28.99 -6.55 0.73
CA ASN A 357 -29.71 -7.70 1.25
C ASN A 357 -29.17 -8.97 0.60
N LEU A 358 -28.35 -9.71 1.33
CA LEU A 358 -27.59 -10.85 0.82
C LEU A 358 -27.95 -12.14 1.55
N SER A 359 -27.64 -13.27 0.91
CA SER A 359 -27.92 -14.62 1.42
C SER A 359 -26.90 -15.16 2.42
N ALA A 360 -25.83 -14.41 2.69
CA ALA A 360 -24.82 -14.72 3.71
C ALA A 360 -24.11 -13.44 4.15
N GLY A 361 -23.37 -13.51 5.26
CA GLY A 361 -22.68 -12.40 5.86
C GLY A 361 -21.35 -12.05 5.21
N ILE A 362 -20.84 -10.89 5.62
CA ILE A 362 -19.52 -10.35 5.29
C ILE A 362 -18.77 -10.24 6.61
N GLU A 363 -17.77 -11.08 6.82
CA GLU A 363 -17.02 -11.19 8.07
C GLU A 363 -15.52 -10.90 7.91
N GLY A 364 -14.98 -10.91 6.68
CA GLY A 364 -13.63 -10.49 6.33
C GLY A 364 -13.49 -8.97 6.25
N PHE A 365 -12.29 -8.48 6.03
CA PHE A 365 -12.07 -7.06 5.73
C PHE A 365 -12.57 -6.73 4.33
N ILE A 366 -12.83 -5.46 4.10
CA ILE A 366 -13.39 -4.94 2.86
C ILE A 366 -12.28 -4.17 2.15
N SER A 367 -12.01 -4.51 0.91
CA SER A 367 -11.05 -3.82 0.06
C SER A 367 -11.75 -2.90 -0.94
N VAL A 368 -11.06 -1.87 -1.40
CA VAL A 368 -11.58 -0.90 -2.37
C VAL A 368 -10.51 -0.60 -3.42
N ALA A 369 -10.87 -0.75 -4.68
CA ALA A 369 -10.01 -0.49 -5.83
C ALA A 369 -10.88 -0.28 -7.07
N ASP A 370 -10.39 0.47 -8.06
CA ASP A 370 -10.94 0.49 -9.42
C ASP A 370 -10.46 -0.78 -10.14
N ILE A 371 -11.32 -1.80 -10.20
CA ILE A 371 -10.97 -3.14 -10.73
C ILE A 371 -11.36 -3.35 -12.19
N ASP A 372 -12.04 -2.40 -12.81
CA ASP A 372 -12.44 -2.48 -14.23
C ASP A 372 -11.93 -1.32 -15.09
N GLY A 373 -11.31 -0.32 -14.49
CA GLY A 373 -10.62 0.77 -15.17
C GLY A 373 -11.54 1.87 -15.68
N ASP A 374 -12.72 2.01 -15.10
CA ASP A 374 -13.67 3.05 -15.47
C ASP A 374 -13.48 4.38 -14.71
N GLY A 375 -12.59 4.38 -13.71
CA GLY A 375 -12.25 5.53 -12.87
C GLY A 375 -13.11 5.70 -11.62
N GLU A 376 -14.09 4.82 -11.41
CA GLU A 376 -14.83 4.71 -10.16
C GLU A 376 -14.28 3.52 -9.36
N ASN A 377 -14.49 3.50 -8.06
CA ASN A 377 -13.98 2.42 -7.22
C ASN A 377 -15.02 1.34 -6.97
N GLU A 378 -14.60 0.09 -6.88
CA GLU A 378 -15.40 -1.04 -6.45
C GLU A 378 -15.03 -1.47 -5.05
N ILE A 379 -16.00 -2.13 -4.42
CA ILE A 379 -15.90 -2.67 -3.07
C ILE A 379 -15.79 -4.18 -3.18
N ILE A 380 -14.72 -4.76 -2.67
CA ILE A 380 -14.42 -6.19 -2.78
C ILE A 380 -14.30 -6.81 -1.40
N THR A 381 -14.96 -7.96 -1.19
CA THR A 381 -14.90 -8.65 0.11
C THR A 381 -15.15 -10.14 -0.03
N ASP A 382 -14.86 -10.86 1.05
CA ASP A 382 -15.27 -12.24 1.20
C ASP A 382 -16.80 -12.36 1.24
N PHE A 383 -17.27 -13.56 1.03
CA PHE A 383 -18.68 -13.88 1.19
C PHE A 383 -18.80 -15.25 1.85
N ASN A 384 -19.45 -15.30 3.00
CA ASN A 384 -19.53 -16.50 3.85
C ASN A 384 -20.42 -17.57 3.22
N LEU A 385 -20.08 -18.01 2.02
CA LEU A 385 -20.78 -19.05 1.32
C LEU A 385 -19.80 -19.86 0.44
N MET A 386 -20.04 -21.15 0.33
CA MET A 386 -19.28 -22.04 -0.53
C MET A 386 -20.22 -23.00 -1.27
N GLU A 387 -20.04 -23.15 -2.57
CA GLU A 387 -20.72 -24.14 -3.39
C GLU A 387 -19.73 -25.17 -3.92
N GLY A 388 -20.02 -26.46 -3.68
CA GLY A 388 -19.05 -27.51 -3.97
C GLY A 388 -17.82 -27.38 -3.08
N ASP A 389 -16.66 -27.13 -3.67
CA ASP A 389 -15.37 -26.92 -3.01
C ASP A 389 -14.82 -25.50 -3.14
N SER A 390 -15.63 -24.57 -3.70
CA SER A 390 -15.21 -23.22 -4.02
C SER A 390 -16.04 -22.16 -3.29
N GLY A 391 -15.35 -21.23 -2.64
CA GLY A 391 -15.90 -20.06 -1.98
C GLY A 391 -16.26 -18.94 -2.97
N TYR A 392 -16.45 -17.75 -2.43
CA TYR A 392 -16.79 -16.56 -3.19
C TYR A 392 -16.02 -15.34 -2.65
N ILE A 393 -15.41 -14.59 -3.56
CA ILE A 393 -15.02 -13.19 -3.35
C ILE A 393 -15.90 -12.39 -4.29
N ARG A 394 -16.62 -11.41 -3.78
CA ARG A 394 -17.60 -10.62 -4.53
C ARG A 394 -17.18 -9.17 -4.62
N ALA A 395 -17.68 -8.48 -5.65
CA ALA A 395 -17.43 -7.06 -5.86
C ALA A 395 -18.74 -6.32 -6.16
N TRP A 396 -18.80 -5.05 -5.77
CA TRP A 396 -19.92 -4.14 -5.99
C TRP A 396 -19.40 -2.74 -6.31
N GLU A 397 -20.13 -2.05 -7.18
CA GLU A 397 -19.98 -0.61 -7.37
C GLU A 397 -20.30 0.17 -6.09
N MET A 398 -19.86 1.40 -6.02
CA MET A 398 -20.14 2.30 -4.90
C MET A 398 -21.65 2.58 -4.71
N ASP A 399 -22.47 2.33 -5.70
CA ASP A 399 -23.94 2.44 -5.62
C ASP A 399 -24.65 1.14 -5.18
N GLY A 400 -23.88 0.07 -4.91
CA GLY A 400 -24.37 -1.24 -4.51
C GLY A 400 -24.76 -2.15 -5.67
N THR A 401 -24.53 -1.77 -6.90
CA THR A 401 -24.69 -2.65 -8.07
C THR A 401 -23.63 -3.74 -8.05
N GLU A 402 -24.00 -5.01 -8.22
CA GLU A 402 -23.05 -6.12 -8.18
C GLU A 402 -22.22 -6.19 -9.47
N VAL A 403 -20.90 -6.19 -9.34
CA VAL A 403 -19.98 -6.44 -10.45
C VAL A 403 -20.03 -7.92 -10.83
N THR A 404 -20.31 -8.19 -12.11
CA THR A 404 -20.40 -9.57 -12.63
C THR A 404 -19.38 -9.86 -13.73
N ASP A 405 -18.60 -8.88 -14.15
CA ASP A 405 -17.49 -9.06 -15.08
C ASP A 405 -16.23 -9.42 -14.28
N GLY A 406 -15.64 -10.57 -14.55
CA GLY A 406 -14.56 -11.13 -13.74
C GLY A 406 -15.00 -11.71 -12.37
N PHE A 407 -16.01 -11.15 -11.72
CA PHE A 407 -16.48 -11.54 -10.39
C PHE A 407 -17.84 -12.28 -10.43
N PRO A 408 -18.13 -13.12 -9.39
CA PRO A 408 -17.31 -13.41 -8.22
C PRO A 408 -16.09 -14.28 -8.56
N LEU A 409 -14.97 -14.06 -7.84
CA LEU A 409 -13.86 -15.00 -7.86
C LEU A 409 -14.25 -16.26 -7.09
N ARG A 410 -13.70 -17.40 -7.52
CA ARG A 410 -14.07 -18.73 -7.00
C ARG A 410 -12.84 -19.47 -6.46
N PRO A 411 -12.20 -18.97 -5.34
CA PRO A 411 -11.09 -19.66 -4.74
C PRO A 411 -11.51 -21.04 -4.18
N GLN A 412 -10.58 -21.97 -4.14
CA GLN A 412 -10.80 -23.27 -3.49
C GLN A 412 -10.96 -23.08 -1.98
N GLY A 413 -12.03 -23.61 -1.40
CA GLY A 413 -12.33 -23.48 0.04
C GLY A 413 -13.21 -22.28 0.35
N LEU A 414 -13.38 -22.00 1.64
CA LEU A 414 -14.23 -20.94 2.18
C LEU A 414 -13.37 -19.78 2.67
N SER A 415 -13.73 -18.55 2.31
CA SER A 415 -12.98 -17.32 2.64
C SER A 415 -13.40 -16.68 3.98
N TYR A 416 -14.09 -17.42 4.85
CA TYR A 416 -14.65 -16.91 6.10
C TYR A 416 -13.64 -16.12 6.95
N MET A 417 -13.96 -14.89 7.31
CA MET A 417 -13.17 -13.94 8.10
C MET A 417 -11.85 -13.46 7.47
N ASN A 418 -11.61 -13.64 6.17
CA ASN A 418 -10.36 -13.23 5.55
C ASN A 418 -10.47 -11.93 4.74
N GLY A 419 -11.26 -11.82 3.75
CA GLY A 419 -11.23 -10.73 2.77
C GLY A 419 -10.29 -11.02 1.61
N ALA A 420 -10.08 -10.05 0.76
CA ALA A 420 -9.22 -10.10 -0.42
C ALA A 420 -8.06 -9.10 -0.26
N ASN A 421 -6.82 -9.58 -0.28
CA ASN A 421 -5.64 -8.71 -0.31
C ASN A 421 -5.34 -8.29 -1.74
N PHE A 422 -4.93 -7.04 -1.91
CA PHE A 422 -4.53 -6.48 -3.19
C PHE A 422 -3.09 -5.98 -3.14
N GLY A 423 -2.35 -6.18 -4.22
CA GLY A 423 -0.99 -5.70 -4.41
C GLY A 423 -0.49 -6.06 -5.81
N ASP A 424 0.73 -5.66 -6.14
CA ASP A 424 1.46 -6.06 -7.34
C ASP A 424 2.43 -7.17 -6.95
N ILE A 425 2.03 -8.44 -7.12
CA ILE A 425 2.87 -9.57 -6.66
C ILE A 425 3.84 -10.09 -7.72
N ASP A 426 3.70 -9.67 -8.98
CA ASP A 426 4.59 -10.13 -10.05
C ASP A 426 5.44 -9.01 -10.69
N GLY A 427 5.29 -7.76 -10.21
CA GLY A 427 6.10 -6.61 -10.57
C GLY A 427 5.76 -6.05 -11.95
N ASP A 428 4.56 -6.31 -12.45
CA ASP A 428 4.14 -5.83 -13.77
C ASP A 428 3.43 -4.45 -13.72
N GLY A 429 3.24 -3.91 -12.51
CA GLY A 429 2.58 -2.62 -12.25
C GLY A 429 1.06 -2.69 -12.23
N ASN A 430 0.48 -3.89 -12.29
CA ASN A 430 -0.96 -4.10 -12.20
C ASN A 430 -1.34 -4.78 -10.88
N LEU A 431 -2.64 -4.78 -10.59
CA LEU A 431 -3.21 -5.35 -9.38
C LEU A 431 -3.43 -6.85 -9.48
N GLU A 432 -3.02 -7.56 -8.46
CA GLU A 432 -3.46 -8.90 -8.15
C GLU A 432 -4.35 -8.94 -6.92
N VAL A 433 -5.29 -9.87 -6.95
CA VAL A 433 -6.10 -10.25 -5.78
C VAL A 433 -5.54 -11.53 -5.21
N VAL A 434 -5.10 -11.51 -3.96
CA VAL A 434 -4.61 -12.68 -3.23
C VAL A 434 -5.58 -13.04 -2.12
N THR A 435 -6.09 -14.28 -2.17
CA THR A 435 -7.10 -14.78 -1.24
C THR A 435 -6.56 -15.87 -0.35
N LEU A 436 -6.98 -15.87 0.92
CA LEU A 436 -6.70 -16.92 1.89
C LEU A 436 -8.00 -17.65 2.22
N THR A 437 -8.00 -18.96 2.04
CA THR A 437 -9.18 -19.80 2.21
C THR A 437 -8.88 -21.11 2.92
N TYR A 438 -9.94 -21.79 3.37
CA TYR A 438 -9.85 -23.06 4.10
C TYR A 438 -10.73 -24.12 3.47
N VAL A 439 -10.48 -25.39 3.76
CA VAL A 439 -11.48 -26.42 3.48
C VAL A 439 -12.62 -26.37 4.51
N GLN A 440 -13.75 -26.93 4.12
CA GLN A 440 -15.03 -26.70 4.80
C GLN A 440 -15.17 -27.32 6.20
N ASN A 441 -14.28 -28.22 6.62
CA ASN A 441 -14.46 -28.93 7.89
C ASN A 441 -13.73 -28.28 9.06
N PHE A 442 -12.80 -27.38 8.80
CA PHE A 442 -11.94 -26.74 9.81
C PHE A 442 -11.27 -27.76 10.76
N SER A 443 -10.98 -28.96 10.24
CA SER A 443 -10.28 -29.99 11.00
C SER A 443 -8.77 -29.72 11.04
N PRO A 444 -8.02 -30.33 11.97
CA PRO A 444 -6.57 -30.13 12.01
C PRO A 444 -5.85 -30.52 10.72
N ASP A 445 -6.36 -31.53 10.01
CA ASP A 445 -5.73 -32.05 8.79
C ASP A 445 -6.13 -31.25 7.54
N ASP A 446 -7.07 -30.30 7.66
CA ASP A 446 -7.53 -29.48 6.53
C ASP A 446 -6.47 -28.44 6.15
N PRO A 447 -6.02 -28.36 4.87
CA PRO A 447 -5.07 -27.36 4.44
C PRO A 447 -5.71 -25.96 4.38
N VAL A 448 -4.84 -24.95 4.32
CA VAL A 448 -5.17 -23.60 3.89
C VAL A 448 -4.70 -23.42 2.46
N TYR A 449 -5.41 -22.59 1.70
CA TYR A 449 -5.08 -22.29 0.32
C TYR A 449 -4.82 -20.80 0.14
N VAL A 450 -3.81 -20.48 -0.66
CA VAL A 450 -3.54 -19.14 -1.15
C VAL A 450 -3.78 -19.14 -2.66
N THR A 451 -4.67 -18.28 -3.15
CA THR A 451 -4.97 -18.19 -4.58
C THR A 451 -4.79 -16.74 -5.03
N ALA A 452 -4.06 -16.53 -6.11
CA ALA A 452 -3.86 -15.22 -6.72
C ALA A 452 -4.57 -15.14 -8.07
N TYR A 453 -5.08 -13.94 -8.39
CA TYR A 453 -5.79 -13.62 -9.63
C TYR A 453 -5.28 -12.28 -10.16
N ALA A 454 -4.86 -12.21 -11.43
CA ALA A 454 -4.49 -10.97 -12.08
C ALA A 454 -5.76 -10.21 -12.51
N ILE A 455 -5.87 -8.97 -12.10
CA ILE A 455 -7.00 -8.07 -12.42
C ILE A 455 -6.70 -7.25 -13.67
N ASN A 456 -5.42 -7.03 -14.00
CA ASN A 456 -4.93 -6.24 -15.12
C ASN A 456 -5.37 -4.76 -15.06
N GLN A 457 -5.48 -4.20 -13.87
CA GLN A 457 -5.66 -2.78 -13.61
C GLN A 457 -4.44 -2.24 -12.87
N PRO A 458 -4.01 -1.00 -13.13
CA PRO A 458 -2.82 -0.46 -12.49
C PRO A 458 -2.87 -0.49 -10.97
N VAL A 459 -1.75 -0.78 -10.31
CA VAL A 459 -1.65 -0.86 -8.84
C VAL A 459 -2.07 0.44 -8.13
N LYS A 460 -1.91 1.58 -8.79
CA LYS A 460 -2.37 2.90 -8.28
C LYS A 460 -3.88 3.01 -8.11
N ASN A 461 -4.66 2.14 -8.74
CA ASN A 461 -6.11 2.06 -8.56
C ASN A 461 -6.51 1.44 -7.20
N LEU A 462 -5.53 1.04 -6.40
CA LEU A 462 -5.76 0.49 -5.07
C LEU A 462 -5.92 1.61 -4.04
N ILE A 463 -7.08 1.63 -3.37
CA ILE A 463 -7.36 2.59 -2.28
C ILE A 463 -7.22 1.93 -0.90
N TYR A 464 -7.67 0.67 -0.78
CA TYR A 464 -7.68 -0.04 0.49
C TYR A 464 -7.57 -1.55 0.24
N GLY A 465 -6.43 -2.15 0.46
CA GLY A 465 -6.15 -3.52 0.01
C GLY A 465 -5.74 -4.52 1.09
N THR A 466 -5.76 -4.15 2.37
CA THR A 466 -5.29 -5.02 3.45
C THR A 466 -6.05 -4.78 4.76
N TYR A 467 -5.92 -5.71 5.71
CA TYR A 467 -6.54 -5.59 7.03
C TYR A 467 -6.07 -4.32 7.76
N LYS A 468 -7.02 -3.46 8.19
CA LYS A 468 -6.81 -2.16 8.83
C LYS A 468 -6.13 -1.09 7.94
N GLY A 469 -6.06 -1.30 6.63
CA GLY A 469 -5.64 -0.33 5.63
C GLY A 469 -4.13 -0.27 5.36
N SER A 470 -3.30 -0.67 6.31
CA SER A 470 -1.84 -0.58 6.20
C SER A 470 -1.13 -1.80 6.76
N ASN A 471 0.12 -2.03 6.38
CA ASN A 471 0.92 -3.17 6.81
C ASN A 471 1.45 -3.03 8.25
N ASP A 472 1.51 -1.83 8.81
CA ASP A 472 1.80 -1.55 10.22
C ASP A 472 0.63 -1.85 11.16
N ARG A 473 -0.59 -1.99 10.61
CA ARG A 473 -1.84 -2.30 11.31
C ARG A 473 -2.28 -1.24 12.33
N MET A 474 -1.80 -0.01 12.23
CA MET A 474 -2.19 1.07 13.13
C MET A 474 -3.71 1.32 13.07
N GLY A 475 -4.30 1.31 11.88
CA GLY A 475 -5.72 1.65 11.68
C GLY A 475 -5.98 3.15 11.87
N TRP A 476 -4.95 3.95 11.69
CA TRP A 476 -5.01 5.41 11.63
C TRP A 476 -5.03 5.82 10.16
N ILE A 477 -6.20 6.22 9.69
CA ILE A 477 -6.42 6.62 8.30
C ILE A 477 -6.11 8.11 8.19
N ARG A 478 -4.99 8.43 7.59
CA ARG A 478 -4.56 9.81 7.31
C ARG A 478 -5.00 10.20 5.91
N GLU A 479 -5.28 11.48 5.68
CA GLU A 479 -5.69 11.96 4.36
C GLU A 479 -4.63 11.64 3.30
N GLU A 480 -3.38 11.65 3.67
CA GLU A 480 -2.25 11.26 2.83
C GLU A 480 -2.29 9.78 2.38
N GLU A 481 -2.95 8.91 3.13
CA GLU A 481 -3.13 7.48 2.81
C GLU A 481 -4.41 7.19 2.02
N LEU A 482 -5.34 8.12 2.00
CA LEU A 482 -6.55 8.08 1.17
C LEU A 482 -6.32 8.76 -0.19
N VAL A 483 -5.10 9.24 -0.43
CA VAL A 483 -4.77 10.13 -1.55
C VAL A 483 -4.57 9.32 -2.83
N VAL A 484 -5.42 9.62 -3.76
CA VAL A 484 -5.19 10.20 -5.05
C VAL A 484 -3.74 9.99 -5.48
N SER A 485 -3.47 8.90 -6.15
CA SER A 485 -2.18 8.75 -6.83
C SER A 485 -2.21 9.49 -8.16
N CYS A 486 -1.21 10.30 -8.41
CA CYS A 486 -0.99 10.83 -9.73
C CYS A 486 0.34 10.33 -10.30
N ASN A 487 0.29 9.96 -11.57
CA ASN A 487 1.45 9.42 -12.24
C ASN A 487 2.43 10.51 -12.66
N PRO A 488 3.74 10.25 -12.57
CA PRO A 488 4.74 11.12 -13.16
C PRO A 488 4.71 11.02 -14.69
N VAL A 489 5.33 12.00 -15.33
CA VAL A 489 5.63 11.90 -16.76
C VAL A 489 6.59 10.75 -17.02
N ARG A 490 6.52 10.19 -18.23
CA ARG A 490 7.35 9.08 -18.67
C ARG A 490 8.39 9.55 -19.67
N ASP A 491 9.43 8.75 -19.85
CA ASP A 491 10.42 8.89 -20.92
C ASP A 491 10.94 10.33 -21.07
N LEU A 492 11.27 10.97 -19.93
CA LEU A 492 11.90 12.29 -19.96
C LEU A 492 13.27 12.17 -20.64
N GLU A 493 13.41 12.81 -21.80
CA GLU A 493 14.63 12.83 -22.58
C GLU A 493 15.07 14.27 -22.82
N ALA A 494 16.36 14.46 -23.07
CA ALA A 494 16.95 15.75 -23.36
C ALA A 494 17.83 15.71 -24.58
N GLU A 495 17.66 16.67 -25.47
CA GLU A 495 18.57 16.91 -26.58
C GLU A 495 19.33 18.22 -26.36
N THR A 496 20.64 18.20 -26.53
CA THR A 496 21.47 19.41 -26.46
C THR A 496 21.65 20.01 -27.85
N GLY A 497 21.52 21.32 -27.96
CA GLY A 497 21.45 21.99 -29.25
C GLY A 497 22.80 22.36 -29.84
N GLY A 498 23.61 21.42 -30.28
CA GLY A 498 24.79 21.62 -31.16
C GLY A 498 25.63 22.89 -30.85
N ASP A 499 25.58 23.85 -31.73
CA ASP A 499 26.30 25.13 -31.60
C ASP A 499 25.56 26.18 -30.74
N VAL A 500 24.36 25.86 -30.26
CA VAL A 500 23.53 26.75 -29.44
C VAL A 500 23.44 26.24 -28.01
N SER A 501 23.68 27.11 -27.04
CA SER A 501 23.58 26.79 -25.62
C SER A 501 22.11 26.68 -25.26
N GLN A 502 21.53 25.49 -25.46
CA GLN A 502 20.13 25.17 -25.14
C GLN A 502 19.98 23.68 -24.84
N VAL A 503 18.97 23.36 -24.01
CA VAL A 503 18.50 21.99 -23.75
C VAL A 503 17.06 21.91 -24.21
N TYR A 504 16.75 21.00 -25.10
CA TYR A 504 15.38 20.64 -25.47
C TYR A 504 14.96 19.41 -24.66
N LEU A 505 13.94 19.59 -23.81
CA LEU A 505 13.33 18.56 -23.02
C LEU A 505 12.04 18.10 -23.70
N HIS A 506 11.82 16.81 -23.76
CA HIS A 506 10.55 16.22 -24.17
C HIS A 506 10.25 14.99 -23.32
N TRP A 507 8.98 14.71 -23.13
CA TRP A 507 8.51 13.58 -22.32
C TRP A 507 7.20 13.04 -22.85
N THR A 508 6.83 11.86 -22.40
CA THR A 508 5.52 11.26 -22.64
C THR A 508 4.59 11.65 -21.49
N GLU A 509 3.32 11.90 -21.79
CA GLU A 509 2.29 12.13 -20.78
C GLU A 509 2.27 11.00 -19.74
N PRO A 510 1.81 11.29 -18.49
CA PRO A 510 1.59 10.26 -17.49
C PRO A 510 0.76 9.09 -18.02
N GLU A 511 0.97 7.89 -17.48
CA GLU A 511 0.06 6.78 -17.75
C GLU A 511 -1.36 7.15 -17.33
N PRO A 512 -2.40 6.64 -18.04
CA PRO A 512 -3.78 6.78 -17.60
C PRO A 512 -3.99 6.23 -16.18
N GLY A 513 -4.87 6.88 -15.41
CA GLY A 513 -5.32 6.45 -14.08
C GLY A 513 -4.79 7.28 -12.92
N SER A 514 -4.32 8.51 -13.17
CA SER A 514 -4.33 9.55 -12.15
C SER A 514 -5.78 9.92 -11.84
N THR A 515 -6.09 10.20 -10.58
CA THR A 515 -7.45 10.53 -10.14
C THR A 515 -7.94 11.86 -10.70
N GLY A 516 -7.03 12.82 -10.92
CA GLY A 516 -7.34 14.09 -11.57
C GLY A 516 -7.07 14.06 -13.07
N ASN A 517 -7.66 15.00 -13.80
CA ASN A 517 -7.30 15.27 -15.18
C ASN A 517 -5.98 16.04 -15.22
N LEU A 518 -5.08 15.65 -16.10
CA LEU A 518 -3.82 16.35 -16.31
C LEU A 518 -4.08 17.79 -16.77
N LEU A 519 -3.62 18.74 -15.98
CA LEU A 519 -3.70 20.16 -16.31
C LEU A 519 -2.47 20.64 -17.09
N GLY A 520 -1.29 20.11 -16.76
CA GLY A 520 -0.03 20.54 -17.35
C GLY A 520 1.20 20.08 -16.55
N TYR A 521 2.30 20.82 -16.68
CA TYR A 521 3.59 20.43 -16.10
C TYR A 521 4.32 21.62 -15.48
N HIS A 522 5.04 21.36 -14.39
CA HIS A 522 6.09 22.24 -13.87
C HIS A 522 7.46 21.66 -14.23
N ILE A 523 8.44 22.50 -14.44
CA ILE A 523 9.81 22.06 -14.67
C ILE A 523 10.72 22.65 -13.60
N GLN A 524 11.50 21.80 -12.97
CA GLN A 524 12.57 22.19 -12.06
C GLN A 524 13.93 21.96 -12.73
N LYS A 525 14.88 22.85 -12.40
CA LYS A 525 16.27 22.79 -12.80
C LYS A 525 17.14 22.95 -11.56
N ASN A 526 17.97 21.95 -11.26
CA ASN A 526 18.82 21.94 -10.07
C ASN A 526 18.03 22.13 -8.76
N GLY A 527 16.80 21.61 -8.69
CA GLY A 527 15.90 21.73 -7.53
C GLY A 527 15.14 23.05 -7.41
N GLU A 528 15.35 24.00 -8.34
CA GLU A 528 14.60 25.26 -8.36
C GLU A 528 13.59 25.28 -9.52
N LEU A 529 12.41 25.89 -9.31
CA LEU A 529 11.38 26.01 -10.32
C LEU A 529 11.89 26.85 -11.51
N LEU A 530 11.99 26.23 -12.68
CA LEU A 530 12.42 26.86 -13.93
C LEU A 530 11.22 27.40 -14.72
N GLN A 531 10.17 26.60 -14.84
CA GLN A 531 8.95 26.95 -15.57
C GLN A 531 7.74 26.46 -14.79
N GLU A 532 6.83 27.37 -14.53
CA GLU A 532 5.53 27.09 -13.94
C GLU A 532 4.50 26.92 -15.06
N PHE A 533 3.78 25.85 -15.01
CA PHE A 533 2.63 25.50 -15.84
C PHE A 533 2.85 25.54 -17.37
N LEU A 534 3.02 24.38 -17.95
CA LEU A 534 3.05 24.11 -19.39
C LEU A 534 1.94 23.14 -19.76
N GLU A 535 1.23 23.40 -20.85
CA GLU A 535 0.17 22.52 -21.37
C GLU A 535 0.68 21.48 -22.40
N ILE A 536 1.96 21.54 -22.77
CA ILE A 536 2.56 20.68 -23.80
C ILE A 536 3.74 19.90 -23.22
N PRO A 537 3.99 18.65 -23.67
CA PRO A 537 5.03 17.78 -23.11
C PRO A 537 6.43 18.06 -23.71
N GLU A 538 6.78 19.32 -23.87
CA GLU A 538 8.10 19.75 -24.36
C GLU A 538 8.49 21.12 -23.85
N TYR A 539 9.79 21.37 -23.68
CA TYR A 539 10.34 22.64 -23.23
C TYR A 539 11.74 22.87 -23.74
N VAL A 540 12.09 24.13 -24.02
CA VAL A 540 13.45 24.52 -24.39
C VAL A 540 14.03 25.46 -23.34
N ASP A 541 15.07 25.01 -22.65
CA ASP A 541 15.85 25.86 -21.75
C ASP A 541 17.01 26.53 -22.49
N PHE A 542 16.96 27.86 -22.59
CA PHE A 542 18.02 28.70 -23.18
C PHE A 542 18.99 29.26 -22.14
N GLU A 543 18.72 29.07 -20.85
CA GLU A 543 19.52 29.57 -19.74
C GLU A 543 20.52 28.52 -19.26
N VAL A 544 21.26 27.94 -20.19
CA VAL A 544 22.28 26.92 -19.93
C VAL A 544 23.62 27.35 -20.52
N GLU A 545 24.69 26.93 -19.90
CA GLU A 545 26.07 27.19 -20.33
C GLU A 545 26.78 25.88 -20.71
N PHE A 546 27.61 25.91 -21.70
CA PHE A 546 28.46 24.75 -22.04
C PHE A 546 29.35 24.36 -20.87
N PHE A 547 29.64 23.06 -20.78
CA PHE A 547 30.48 22.43 -19.75
C PHE A 547 29.91 22.51 -18.33
N GLN A 548 28.62 22.71 -18.21
CA GLN A 548 27.88 22.55 -16.97
C GLN A 548 26.98 21.32 -17.04
N THR A 549 26.69 20.75 -15.88
CA THR A 549 25.69 19.68 -15.73
C THR A 549 24.48 20.25 -15.05
N TYR A 550 23.31 19.97 -15.58
CA TYR A 550 22.03 20.39 -15.03
C TYR A 550 21.19 19.16 -14.72
N GLU A 551 20.44 19.23 -13.66
CA GLU A 551 19.46 18.22 -13.29
C GLU A 551 18.05 18.76 -13.54
N TYR A 552 17.27 18.06 -14.34
CA TYR A 552 15.90 18.44 -14.66
C TYR A 552 14.93 17.44 -14.06
N VAL A 553 13.81 17.96 -13.52
CA VAL A 553 12.66 17.21 -13.06
C VAL A 553 11.42 17.82 -13.70
N VAL A 554 10.56 17.01 -14.27
CA VAL A 554 9.25 17.41 -14.77
C VAL A 554 8.19 16.89 -13.81
N ILE A 555 7.30 17.75 -13.37
CA ILE A 555 6.23 17.46 -12.42
C ILE A 555 4.92 17.57 -13.19
N ALA A 556 4.15 16.48 -13.26
CA ALA A 556 2.80 16.46 -13.78
C ALA A 556 1.84 17.08 -12.74
N VAL A 557 0.96 17.98 -13.16
CA VAL A 557 0.01 18.72 -12.32
C VAL A 557 -1.41 18.37 -12.74
N PHE A 558 -2.23 17.98 -11.78
CA PHE A 558 -3.60 17.51 -11.99
C PHE A 558 -4.64 18.44 -11.35
N ASP A 559 -5.91 18.36 -11.79
CA ASP A 559 -7.00 19.24 -11.33
C ASP A 559 -7.50 18.96 -9.91
N ASP A 560 -7.07 17.84 -9.33
CA ASP A 560 -7.30 17.45 -7.94
C ASP A 560 -6.19 17.93 -6.97
N ASN A 561 -5.34 18.86 -7.42
CA ASN A 561 -4.14 19.36 -6.73
C ASN A 561 -3.05 18.30 -6.51
N CYS A 562 -3.11 17.18 -7.20
CA CYS A 562 -2.02 16.21 -7.18
C CYS A 562 -0.88 16.67 -8.10
N GLU A 563 0.34 16.49 -7.64
CA GLU A 563 1.57 16.76 -8.38
C GLU A 563 2.49 15.54 -8.29
N SER A 564 2.98 15.06 -9.44
CA SER A 564 3.87 13.90 -9.49
C SER A 564 5.13 14.19 -10.27
N ALA A 565 6.28 14.05 -9.62
CA ALA A 565 7.60 14.31 -10.18
C ALA A 565 8.18 13.04 -10.80
N CYS A 566 8.75 13.14 -12.01
CA CYS A 566 9.54 12.06 -12.60
C CYS A 566 10.92 11.94 -11.93
N ALA A 567 11.61 10.83 -12.20
CA ALA A 567 13.03 10.68 -11.82
C ALA A 567 13.89 11.81 -12.42
N PRO A 568 14.86 12.34 -11.68
CA PRO A 568 15.73 13.40 -12.17
C PRO A 568 16.55 12.97 -13.40
N LEU A 569 16.60 13.83 -14.43
CA LEU A 569 17.42 13.65 -15.62
C LEU A 569 18.66 14.54 -15.56
N SER A 570 19.83 13.95 -15.56
CA SER A 570 21.10 14.69 -15.58
C SER A 570 21.56 14.95 -17.01
N VAL A 571 21.75 16.21 -17.38
CA VAL A 571 22.14 16.67 -18.71
C VAL A 571 23.47 17.40 -18.63
N GLU A 572 24.50 16.85 -19.27
CA GLU A 572 25.79 17.50 -19.42
C GLU A 572 25.84 18.29 -20.73
N MET A 573 26.03 19.59 -20.66
CA MET A 573 26.13 20.46 -21.82
C MET A 573 27.48 20.37 -22.49
N ILE A 574 27.59 19.51 -23.49
CA ILE A 574 28.79 19.36 -24.32
C ILE A 574 28.44 19.91 -25.72
N PRO A 575 29.26 20.81 -26.31
CA PRO A 575 29.04 21.23 -27.70
C PRO A 575 29.09 20.02 -28.62
N ASP A 576 28.11 19.84 -29.50
CA ASP A 576 28.04 18.72 -30.45
C ASP A 576 29.19 18.73 -31.46
N ASP A 577 29.77 19.87 -31.75
CA ASP A 577 30.94 20.01 -32.58
C ASP A 577 32.18 20.34 -31.75
N VAL A 578 32.82 19.30 -31.21
CA VAL A 578 34.23 19.13 -31.53
C VAL A 578 34.23 18.31 -32.83
N PRO A 579 34.27 18.92 -34.02
CA PRO A 579 34.29 18.17 -35.25
C PRO A 579 35.44 17.21 -35.18
N GLU A 580 35.20 15.93 -35.37
CA GLU A 580 36.23 14.98 -35.80
C GLU A 580 36.64 15.40 -37.20
N TYR A 581 37.29 16.58 -37.28
CA TYR A 581 37.67 17.19 -38.54
C TYR A 581 38.89 16.51 -39.13
N SER A 582 38.65 16.00 -40.26
CA SER A 582 39.57 15.71 -41.38
C SER A 582 41.06 15.71 -41.07
N LYS A 583 41.71 14.74 -41.56
CA LYS A 583 43.10 14.33 -41.60
C LYS A 583 44.19 15.42 -41.84
N GLU A 584 43.94 16.69 -41.58
CA GLU A 584 44.84 17.79 -41.91
C GLU A 584 45.53 18.51 -40.74
N ALA A 585 45.11 18.30 -39.50
CA ALA A 585 45.86 18.78 -38.34
C ALA A 585 46.07 17.67 -37.33
N LYS A 586 47.31 17.54 -36.84
CA LYS A 586 47.67 16.58 -35.81
C LYS A 586 48.27 17.29 -34.62
N ILE A 587 47.86 16.92 -33.44
CA ILE A 587 48.44 17.36 -32.17
C ILE A 587 49.03 16.14 -31.46
N TYR A 588 50.30 16.24 -31.05
CA TYR A 588 50.99 15.14 -30.37
C TYR A 588 52.14 15.60 -29.50
N PRO A 589 52.50 14.86 -28.44
CA PRO A 589 51.72 13.75 -27.90
C PRO A 589 50.44 14.22 -27.20
N ASN A 590 49.42 13.38 -27.19
CA ASN A 590 48.22 13.58 -26.38
C ASN A 590 47.88 12.24 -25.71
N PRO A 591 48.05 12.08 -24.40
CA PRO A 591 48.39 13.11 -23.39
C PRO A 591 49.77 13.76 -23.60
N ALA A 592 49.80 15.09 -23.37
CA ALA A 592 51.01 15.90 -23.45
C ALA A 592 51.65 16.09 -22.06
N LYS A 593 52.98 16.27 -22.02
CA LYS A 593 53.66 16.67 -20.78
C LYS A 593 53.91 18.18 -20.77
N ASN A 594 55.04 18.60 -21.26
CA ASN A 594 55.43 20.00 -21.23
C ASN A 594 55.45 20.64 -22.61
N LEU A 595 55.41 19.86 -23.68
CA LEU A 595 55.47 20.32 -25.06
C LEU A 595 54.40 19.61 -25.89
N LEU A 596 53.68 20.37 -26.70
CA LEU A 596 52.72 19.90 -27.68
C LEU A 596 53.19 20.28 -29.08
N HIS A 597 53.26 19.33 -29.97
CA HIS A 597 53.49 19.58 -31.39
C HIS A 597 52.19 19.67 -32.15
N ILE A 598 52.11 20.59 -33.09
CA ILE A 598 50.94 20.80 -33.93
C ILE A 598 51.38 20.76 -35.39
N GLU A 599 50.94 19.78 -36.12
CA GLU A 599 51.07 19.70 -37.57
C GLU A 599 49.79 20.24 -38.22
N CYS A 600 49.79 21.50 -38.60
CA CYS A 600 48.68 22.15 -39.27
C CYS A 600 49.23 23.17 -40.28
N THR A 601 48.71 23.18 -41.50
CA THR A 601 48.99 24.20 -42.50
C THR A 601 48.18 25.46 -42.22
N ASP A 602 48.79 26.62 -42.54
CA ASP A 602 48.10 27.94 -42.45
C ASP A 602 47.61 28.34 -41.04
N LEU A 603 48.28 27.81 -39.98
CA LEU A 603 47.99 28.11 -38.59
C LEU A 603 48.33 29.56 -38.24
N THR A 604 47.38 30.34 -37.73
CA THR A 604 47.54 31.76 -37.40
C THR A 604 47.57 32.03 -35.90
N GLN A 605 46.87 31.21 -35.10
CA GLN A 605 46.83 31.36 -33.67
C GLN A 605 46.45 30.01 -33.01
N VAL A 606 46.95 29.79 -31.80
CA VAL A 606 46.58 28.67 -30.96
C VAL A 606 46.13 29.19 -29.61
N GLU A 607 44.97 28.74 -29.18
CA GLU A 607 44.40 29.04 -27.85
C GLU A 607 44.10 27.77 -27.11
N VAL A 608 44.31 27.77 -25.79
CA VAL A 608 44.01 26.64 -24.93
C VAL A 608 43.05 27.12 -23.86
N PHE A 609 41.97 26.37 -23.66
CA PHE A 609 40.93 26.61 -22.69
C PHE A 609 40.90 25.48 -21.66
N ASN A 610 40.61 25.82 -20.41
CA ASN A 610 40.32 24.82 -19.37
C ASN A 610 38.88 24.31 -19.52
N VAL A 611 38.51 23.33 -18.68
CA VAL A 611 37.17 22.72 -18.68
C VAL A 611 36.03 23.68 -18.29
N THR A 612 36.34 24.87 -17.77
CA THR A 612 35.37 25.93 -17.48
C THR A 612 35.23 26.96 -18.59
N GLY A 613 35.85 26.70 -19.77
CA GLY A 613 35.84 27.61 -20.93
C GLY A 613 36.73 28.82 -20.77
N GLN A 614 37.50 28.93 -19.68
CA GLN A 614 38.45 30.04 -19.50
C GLN A 614 39.70 29.82 -20.35
N LYS A 615 40.07 30.82 -21.15
CA LYS A 615 41.30 30.81 -21.92
C LYS A 615 42.51 30.89 -20.98
N VAL A 616 43.38 29.86 -21.02
CA VAL A 616 44.52 29.69 -20.13
C VAL A 616 45.87 29.86 -20.87
N LEU A 617 45.85 29.79 -22.22
CA LEU A 617 47.02 30.02 -23.03
C LEU A 617 46.62 30.58 -24.40
N SER A 618 47.37 31.53 -24.93
CA SER A 618 47.20 32.01 -26.30
C SER A 618 48.58 32.26 -26.90
N VAL A 619 48.83 31.70 -28.09
CA VAL A 619 50.12 31.72 -28.79
C VAL A 619 49.89 32.15 -30.23
N GLN A 620 50.72 33.12 -30.73
CA GLN A 620 50.69 33.62 -32.12
C GLN A 620 52.00 33.46 -32.85
N GLU A 621 53.08 32.99 -32.17
CA GLU A 621 54.38 32.70 -32.75
C GLU A 621 54.84 31.31 -32.38
N ASN A 622 55.62 30.66 -33.23
CA ASN A 622 56.13 29.29 -33.06
C ASN A 622 54.98 28.26 -32.85
N LEU A 623 53.95 28.39 -33.64
CA LEU A 623 52.68 27.68 -33.51
C LEU A 623 52.76 26.17 -33.62
N ASN A 624 53.86 25.63 -34.19
CA ASN A 624 54.03 24.19 -34.40
C ASN A 624 54.53 23.44 -33.16
N ALA A 625 54.94 24.17 -32.08
CA ALA A 625 55.47 23.57 -30.86
C ALA A 625 55.18 24.46 -29.65
N ILE A 626 54.20 24.11 -28.85
CA ILE A 626 53.67 24.92 -27.76
C ILE A 626 54.16 24.39 -26.41
N GLN A 627 54.69 25.30 -25.59
CA GLN A 627 55.07 24.99 -24.21
C GLN A 627 53.85 24.99 -23.28
N LEU A 628 53.69 23.88 -22.55
CA LEU A 628 52.60 23.66 -21.64
C LEU A 628 53.02 23.67 -20.16
N ASP A 629 54.25 24.10 -19.86
CA ASP A 629 54.86 24.01 -18.52
C ASP A 629 54.05 24.71 -17.44
N GLN A 630 53.30 25.74 -17.82
CA GLN A 630 52.53 26.55 -16.89
C GLN A 630 51.12 25.98 -16.60
N LEU A 631 50.68 25.00 -17.39
CA LEU A 631 49.36 24.42 -17.23
C LEU A 631 49.42 23.18 -16.32
N PRO A 632 48.55 23.05 -15.31
CA PRO A 632 48.43 21.85 -14.47
C PRO A 632 48.02 20.61 -15.26
N ASN A 633 48.19 19.43 -14.64
CA ASN A 633 47.59 18.20 -15.17
C ASN A 633 46.06 18.35 -15.24
N GLY A 634 45.49 17.89 -16.34
CA GLY A 634 44.05 17.99 -16.52
C GLY A 634 43.62 17.90 -17.98
N LEU A 635 42.35 18.08 -18.18
CA LEU A 635 41.70 18.15 -19.48
C LEU A 635 41.62 19.61 -19.94
N TYR A 636 41.95 19.83 -21.22
CA TYR A 636 41.91 21.13 -21.88
C TYR A 636 41.33 20.99 -23.28
N PHE A 637 40.88 22.12 -23.84
CA PHE A 637 40.49 22.24 -25.23
C PHE A 637 41.49 23.19 -25.94
N ILE A 638 41.96 22.77 -27.11
CA ILE A 638 42.84 23.57 -27.91
C ILE A 638 42.14 24.01 -29.19
N HIS A 639 42.10 25.31 -29.40
CA HIS A 639 41.53 25.96 -30.56
C HIS A 639 42.62 26.44 -31.47
N LEU A 640 42.60 25.96 -32.71
CA LEU A 640 43.57 26.28 -33.77
C LEU A 640 42.89 27.18 -34.78
N GLN A 641 43.32 28.43 -34.89
CA GLN A 641 42.87 29.34 -35.96
C GLN A 641 43.73 29.19 -37.18
N THR A 642 43.10 28.98 -38.34
CA THR A 642 43.79 28.85 -39.63
C THR A 642 43.18 29.80 -40.66
N LEU A 643 43.90 30.04 -41.77
CA LEU A 643 43.35 30.87 -42.88
C LEU A 643 42.14 30.25 -43.57
N GLN A 644 41.88 28.96 -43.32
CA GLN A 644 40.80 28.17 -43.94
C GLN A 644 39.66 27.87 -43.00
N GLY A 645 39.72 28.33 -41.74
CA GLY A 645 38.75 28.10 -40.70
C GLY A 645 39.36 27.55 -39.39
N ASP A 646 38.59 27.58 -38.35
CA ASP A 646 39.05 27.22 -37.01
C ASP A 646 38.88 25.71 -36.76
N LYS A 647 39.78 25.15 -35.94
CA LYS A 647 39.79 23.73 -35.58
C LYS A 647 39.92 23.55 -34.06
N ASN A 648 39.17 22.64 -33.48
CA ASN A 648 39.19 22.36 -32.04
C ASN A 648 39.60 20.93 -31.76
N TYR A 649 40.39 20.71 -30.70
CA TYR A 649 40.87 19.40 -30.29
C TYR A 649 40.84 19.28 -28.75
N LYS A 650 40.62 18.08 -28.28
CA LYS A 650 40.81 17.71 -26.87
C LYS A 650 42.30 17.51 -26.57
N LEU A 651 42.78 18.14 -25.51
CA LEU A 651 44.16 18.02 -25.05
C LEU A 651 44.18 17.54 -23.59
N VAL A 652 44.86 16.44 -23.34
CA VAL A 652 45.12 15.95 -21.99
C VAL A 652 46.55 16.29 -21.61
N ILE A 653 46.77 16.91 -20.47
CA ILE A 653 48.09 17.21 -19.91
C ILE A 653 48.33 16.28 -18.73
N GLU A 654 49.44 15.52 -18.82
CA GLU A 654 49.84 14.54 -17.80
C GLU A 654 51.38 14.61 -17.63
N LYS A 655 51.82 15.35 -16.60
CA LYS A 655 53.25 15.59 -16.30
C LYS A 655 53.82 14.54 -15.37
#